data_5104d2e68645a479628e7a8df1cb93fc
#
_entry.id   5104d2e68645a479628e7a8df1cb93fc
#
_cell.length_a   1.000
_cell.length_b   1.000
_cell.length_c   1.000
_cell.angle_alpha   90.00
_cell.angle_beta   90.00
_cell.angle_gamma   90.00
#
_symmetry.space_group_name_H-M   'P 1'
#
loop_
_entity.id
_entity.type
_entity.pdbx_description
1 polymer ?
#
loop_
_entity_poly.entity_id
_entity_poly.type
_entity_poly.pdbx_seq_one_letter_code
_entity_poly.pdbx_strand_id
1 'polypeptide(L)'
;MKATEFFISRPRFAAVVALVVVLAGVLSSQLVPVAMYPTLARPSISVSCSYPGANAVEVMNTVAGPLEEKINGVEGMNRMTSSCHDTGSYSLTVNFAVGYDRDVALMKVQSKVQQAMSLLPQEVKNTGVTVESGTTEELGILTLRSAGGKLTRAQVADYVFGVVNPAVLRVAGVGKSAVKDAKLAVRVWMKPERLAARGLNTEDVVAAIKAQNVQASLGAVGTLPTENPDARVVTLISKGRLSSPGEFGEIIVSTDTNGGLVRLKDIADIGTGPENYSNSALYGDDPAVYIVIYLLPGANPLETMEEVKDELKKLEPFFPADLVWDMTYDTTSYMYRALYGLALSIAIALLMVFVVLLLALRSLKGALVVTLSLLVPASMTVVVLMAVGFQVNLLSLYAFLASLAFAAGMAAWSFAMVRKGRLPGMEQAAAAAVVACAAIPLALVDGVQGVLFRQFSVVFVVMAIAAAFNSLLLVPVAARRFAAVPPAKDGTDMPGDTAKKGVSPAAVLFAALLGLVAYVVYSRLPQEFVPDEDMGMLYIDCKTAEGTPMEATSKVMRRVYGEVSKIPGVKKCTTLLGESIINGSGENQAKMVVVLDDWSKRGRDSSSYAIGQKIKKITDGIPEAEMFVLRTPPVKGMGTQGGVTVLFQSIGDNDPVKFSREVLRMRGELGKSPLVEMVTGGFYTDTPHLRIIIDRAKCELMKVPMSSIYTALQHNLGSIYVNDVNLGTQVNRVTAMADWTGRASPEDVKSIYVRSKTGEMVPVDTLVTCREELGPRSCYRCNQYLYCTEQFIPKPGVSTSEAIEEVLRICEEKLSPGFLNDWSGFTYESLKTRGDEGLLITLSLLLAYLVLVVYMETWRGAFRVLLPSVASVFGAMMALWVAGVSFSVFSRYALVMLVASTAAMSLVAGRSPNPVKHAFLPLLAALTALPLAFASGAGSAGSCSLGVTLFGGYLAYAICSAVKKWKFH
;
A
#
# COMPACT_ATOMS: atom_id res chain seq x y z
N MET A 1 19.98 -42.95 16.97
CA MET A 1 20.34 -43.43 18.29
C MET A 1 21.72 -42.95 18.72
N LYS A 2 22.83 -43.16 17.99
CA LYS A 2 24.20 -42.71 18.38
C LYS A 2 24.28 -41.19 18.73
N ALA A 3 23.60 -40.30 17.99
CA ALA A 3 23.62 -38.88 18.27
C ALA A 3 22.89 -38.50 19.59
N THR A 4 21.73 -39.10 19.87
CA THR A 4 20.97 -38.88 21.10
C THR A 4 21.77 -39.37 22.33
N GLU A 5 22.43 -40.54 22.22
CA GLU A 5 23.30 -41.08 23.25
C GLU A 5 24.52 -40.20 23.50
N PHE A 6 25.12 -39.64 22.46
CA PHE A 6 26.23 -38.68 22.57
C PHE A 6 25.84 -37.44 23.39
N PHE A 7 24.66 -36.83 23.10
CA PHE A 7 24.18 -35.67 23.86
C PHE A 7 23.84 -36.04 25.31
N ILE A 8 23.25 -37.20 25.55
CA ILE A 8 22.90 -37.68 26.88
C ILE A 8 24.16 -37.94 27.73
N SER A 9 25.23 -38.47 27.16
CA SER A 9 26.50 -38.69 27.86
C SER A 9 27.24 -37.38 28.17
N ARG A 10 26.91 -36.28 27.49
CA ARG A 10 27.54 -34.95 27.64
C ARG A 10 26.54 -33.85 27.93
N PRO A 11 25.85 -33.86 29.10
CA PRO A 11 24.73 -32.90 29.38
C PRO A 11 25.17 -31.45 29.43
N ARG A 12 26.44 -31.17 29.82
CA ARG A 12 26.98 -29.79 29.80
C ARG A 12 27.12 -29.27 28.38
N PHE A 13 27.55 -30.11 27.44
CA PHE A 13 27.62 -29.76 26.03
C PHE A 13 26.25 -29.45 25.45
N ALA A 14 25.23 -30.27 25.75
CA ALA A 14 23.85 -30.03 25.34
C ALA A 14 23.32 -28.68 25.89
N ALA A 15 23.60 -28.37 27.15
CA ALA A 15 23.19 -27.11 27.77
C ALA A 15 23.88 -25.89 27.13
N VAL A 16 25.17 -25.99 26.81
CA VAL A 16 25.89 -24.90 26.11
C VAL A 16 25.35 -24.70 24.71
N VAL A 17 25.08 -25.76 23.94
CA VAL A 17 24.47 -25.65 22.61
C VAL A 17 23.11 -24.97 22.69
N ALA A 18 22.26 -25.39 23.64
CA ALA A 18 20.96 -24.74 23.83
C ALA A 18 21.09 -23.25 24.19
N LEU A 19 22.01 -22.90 25.10
CA LEU A 19 22.25 -21.52 25.52
C LEU A 19 22.79 -20.67 24.36
N VAL A 20 23.73 -21.15 23.58
CA VAL A 20 24.30 -20.45 22.41
C VAL A 20 23.19 -20.17 21.38
N VAL A 21 22.33 -21.14 21.08
CA VAL A 21 21.21 -20.96 20.14
C VAL A 21 20.23 -19.92 20.68
N VAL A 22 19.88 -19.96 21.96
CA VAL A 22 18.97 -18.98 22.57
C VAL A 22 19.58 -17.57 22.57
N LEU A 23 20.85 -17.43 22.94
CA LEU A 23 21.54 -16.14 22.89
C LEU A 23 21.63 -15.59 21.46
N ALA A 24 21.98 -16.44 20.50
CA ALA A 24 21.98 -16.04 19.08
C ALA A 24 20.58 -15.58 18.63
N GLY A 25 19.51 -16.27 19.05
CA GLY A 25 18.15 -15.88 18.74
C GLY A 25 17.75 -14.54 19.34
N VAL A 26 18.13 -14.28 20.59
CA VAL A 26 17.89 -12.99 21.27
C VAL A 26 18.64 -11.85 20.56
N LEU A 27 19.90 -12.06 20.20
CA LEU A 27 20.68 -11.06 19.45
C LEU A 27 20.06 -10.82 18.06
N SER A 28 19.72 -11.88 17.35
CA SER A 28 19.07 -11.79 16.02
C SER A 28 17.74 -11.06 16.08
N SER A 29 16.96 -11.23 17.15
CA SER A 29 15.64 -10.58 17.27
C SER A 29 15.71 -9.05 17.37
N GLN A 30 16.86 -8.50 17.78
CA GLN A 30 17.09 -7.05 17.81
C GLN A 30 17.55 -6.49 16.45
N LEU A 31 18.09 -7.36 15.57
CA LEU A 31 18.64 -6.95 14.29
C LEU A 31 17.68 -7.20 13.11
N VAL A 32 16.67 -8.07 13.28
CA VAL A 32 15.71 -8.38 12.22
C VAL A 32 14.72 -7.22 12.08
N PRO A 33 14.59 -6.62 10.87
CA PRO A 33 13.62 -5.56 10.65
C PRO A 33 12.19 -6.08 10.82
N VAL A 34 11.32 -5.21 11.34
CA VAL A 34 9.92 -5.53 11.56
C VAL A 34 9.06 -4.85 10.49
N ALA A 35 8.09 -5.55 9.94
CA ALA A 35 7.15 -5.00 8.98
C ALA A 35 5.74 -5.56 9.24
N MET A 36 4.71 -4.95 8.63
CA MET A 36 3.35 -5.49 8.74
C MET A 36 3.17 -6.75 7.87
N TYR A 37 3.54 -6.64 6.60
CA TYR A 37 3.58 -7.72 5.61
C TYR A 37 4.94 -7.73 4.93
N PRO A 38 5.33 -8.83 4.26
CA PRO A 38 6.50 -8.81 3.39
C PRO A 38 6.39 -7.67 2.37
N THR A 39 7.52 -7.12 1.94
CA THR A 39 7.54 -6.09 0.89
C THR A 39 6.97 -6.66 -0.40
N LEU A 40 5.70 -6.34 -0.66
CA LEU A 40 4.96 -6.73 -1.86
C LEU A 40 5.12 -5.72 -3.00
N ALA A 41 5.73 -4.57 -2.69
CA ALA A 41 5.89 -3.48 -3.63
C ALA A 41 6.74 -3.92 -4.82
N ARG A 42 6.11 -3.91 -6.00
CA ARG A 42 6.85 -4.01 -7.26
C ARG A 42 7.67 -2.74 -7.42
N PRO A 43 8.92 -2.82 -7.89
CA PRO A 43 9.66 -1.62 -8.22
C PRO A 43 8.84 -0.78 -9.21
N SER A 44 8.61 0.47 -8.90
CA SER A 44 7.92 1.41 -9.77
C SER A 44 8.75 2.68 -9.92
N ILE A 45 8.73 3.26 -11.10
CA ILE A 45 9.37 4.54 -11.40
C ILE A 45 8.27 5.51 -11.80
N SER A 46 8.25 6.66 -11.13
CA SER A 46 7.32 7.76 -11.42
C SER A 46 8.01 8.82 -12.26
N VAL A 47 7.37 9.23 -13.35
CA VAL A 47 7.78 10.34 -14.19
C VAL A 47 6.68 11.39 -14.13
N SER A 48 7.01 12.63 -13.75
CA SER A 48 6.02 13.70 -13.63
C SER A 48 6.53 15.02 -14.22
N CYS A 49 5.62 15.78 -14.82
CA CYS A 49 5.88 17.13 -15.29
C CYS A 49 4.59 17.96 -15.31
N SER A 50 4.73 19.25 -15.56
CA SER A 50 3.61 20.17 -15.69
C SER A 50 3.69 20.92 -17.00
N TYR A 51 2.56 21.00 -17.70
CA TYR A 51 2.34 21.85 -18.86
C TYR A 51 1.27 22.90 -18.53
N PRO A 52 1.64 24.03 -17.95
CA PRO A 52 0.69 25.03 -17.48
C PRO A 52 -0.22 25.53 -18.60
N GLY A 53 -1.53 25.57 -18.36
CA GLY A 53 -2.53 26.05 -19.31
C GLY A 53 -3.00 25.03 -20.36
N ALA A 54 -2.40 23.84 -20.42
CA ALA A 54 -2.85 22.76 -21.31
C ALA A 54 -3.99 21.95 -20.67
N ASN A 55 -4.96 21.54 -21.49
CA ASN A 55 -6.02 20.62 -21.09
C ASN A 55 -5.56 19.15 -21.12
N ALA A 56 -6.37 18.24 -20.55
CA ALA A 56 -6.03 16.82 -20.43
C ALA A 56 -5.73 16.16 -21.78
N VAL A 57 -6.47 16.50 -22.84
CA VAL A 57 -6.26 15.91 -24.20
C VAL A 57 -4.99 16.46 -24.82
N GLU A 58 -4.68 17.72 -24.63
CA GLU A 58 -3.44 18.33 -25.13
C GLU A 58 -2.22 17.74 -24.42
N VAL A 59 -2.26 17.61 -23.09
CA VAL A 59 -1.20 16.94 -22.31
C VAL A 59 -1.03 15.49 -22.79
N MET A 60 -2.14 14.79 -23.05
CA MET A 60 -2.11 13.41 -23.57
C MET A 60 -1.39 13.31 -24.90
N ASN A 61 -1.66 14.24 -25.84
CA ASN A 61 -1.10 14.17 -27.17
C ASN A 61 0.34 14.70 -27.28
N THR A 62 0.68 15.78 -26.53
CA THR A 62 1.94 16.49 -26.69
C THR A 62 3.00 16.09 -25.65
N VAL A 63 2.60 15.57 -24.49
CA VAL A 63 3.49 15.16 -23.42
C VAL A 63 3.49 13.65 -23.21
N ALA A 64 2.31 13.07 -22.99
CA ALA A 64 2.21 11.64 -22.72
C ALA A 64 2.65 10.81 -23.90
N GLY A 65 2.17 11.12 -25.11
CA GLY A 65 2.52 10.39 -26.34
C GLY A 65 4.03 10.21 -26.52
N PRO A 66 4.82 11.29 -26.62
CA PRO A 66 6.27 11.21 -26.78
C PRO A 66 7.02 10.50 -25.62
N LEU A 67 6.63 10.74 -24.37
CA LEU A 67 7.26 10.11 -23.22
C LEU A 67 6.99 8.60 -23.18
N GLU A 68 5.72 8.21 -23.34
CA GLU A 68 5.31 6.81 -23.29
C GLU A 68 5.87 6.00 -24.48
N GLU A 69 5.94 6.58 -25.68
CA GLU A 69 6.55 5.94 -26.86
C GLU A 69 8.01 5.56 -26.60
N LYS A 70 8.80 6.46 -25.99
CA LYS A 70 10.22 6.19 -25.70
C LYS A 70 10.43 5.26 -24.52
N ILE A 71 9.56 5.31 -23.52
CA ILE A 71 9.64 4.45 -22.31
C ILE A 71 9.12 3.04 -22.61
N ASN A 72 8.17 2.91 -23.54
CA ASN A 72 7.62 1.60 -23.89
C ASN A 72 8.70 0.62 -24.33
N GLY A 73 8.66 -0.60 -23.80
CA GLY A 73 9.65 -1.63 -24.08
C GLY A 73 10.94 -1.52 -23.27
N VAL A 74 10.99 -0.74 -22.19
CA VAL A 74 12.11 -0.80 -21.23
C VAL A 74 12.16 -2.21 -20.63
N GLU A 75 13.35 -2.81 -20.64
CA GLU A 75 13.57 -4.17 -20.16
C GLU A 75 13.12 -4.33 -18.69
N GLY A 76 12.38 -5.39 -18.42
CA GLY A 76 11.80 -5.69 -17.11
C GLY A 76 10.50 -4.93 -16.81
N MET A 77 10.04 -4.03 -17.71
CA MET A 77 8.76 -3.36 -17.58
C MET A 77 7.60 -4.36 -17.71
N ASN A 78 6.66 -4.30 -16.79
CA ASN A 78 5.44 -5.10 -16.83
C ASN A 78 4.24 -4.29 -17.36
N ARG A 79 4.04 -3.08 -16.85
CA ARG A 79 2.93 -2.19 -17.20
C ARG A 79 3.32 -0.75 -16.96
N MET A 80 2.87 0.16 -17.78
CA MET A 80 2.92 1.60 -17.51
C MET A 80 1.50 2.17 -17.48
N THR A 81 1.26 3.10 -16.55
CA THR A 81 0.00 3.82 -16.43
C THR A 81 0.25 5.31 -16.31
N SER A 82 -0.48 6.11 -17.02
CA SER A 82 -0.36 7.57 -16.96
C SER A 82 -1.67 8.27 -16.71
N SER A 83 -1.58 9.49 -16.19
CA SER A 83 -2.69 10.41 -16.00
C SER A 83 -2.33 11.78 -16.55
N CYS A 84 -3.25 12.35 -17.31
CA CYS A 84 -3.20 13.70 -17.88
C CYS A 84 -4.39 14.47 -17.35
N HIS A 85 -4.19 15.66 -16.80
CA HIS A 85 -5.25 16.45 -16.16
C HIS A 85 -5.40 17.83 -16.80
N ASP A 86 -6.59 18.43 -16.70
CA ASP A 86 -6.87 19.81 -17.18
C ASP A 86 -6.06 20.90 -16.46
N THR A 87 -5.45 20.54 -15.32
CA THR A 87 -4.47 21.40 -14.65
C THR A 87 -3.12 21.48 -15.36
N GLY A 88 -2.96 20.79 -16.49
CA GLY A 88 -1.70 20.63 -17.20
C GLY A 88 -0.73 19.65 -16.53
N SER A 89 -1.14 18.93 -15.49
CA SER A 89 -0.28 17.95 -14.82
C SER A 89 -0.26 16.62 -15.54
N TYR A 90 0.94 16.04 -15.64
CA TYR A 90 1.19 14.70 -16.16
C TYR A 90 1.91 13.86 -15.13
N SER A 91 1.47 12.64 -14.97
CA SER A 91 2.15 11.63 -14.14
C SER A 91 2.11 10.28 -14.83
N LEU A 92 3.26 9.62 -14.92
CA LEU A 92 3.43 8.27 -15.45
C LEU A 92 4.04 7.39 -14.38
N THR A 93 3.48 6.22 -14.17
CA THR A 93 4.04 5.17 -13.31
C THR A 93 4.42 3.96 -14.16
N VAL A 94 5.69 3.60 -14.15
CA VAL A 94 6.25 2.43 -14.83
C VAL A 94 6.48 1.34 -13.79
N ASN A 95 5.74 0.25 -13.88
CA ASN A 95 5.85 -0.89 -12.97
C ASN A 95 6.73 -1.99 -13.56
N PHE A 96 7.65 -2.51 -12.76
CA PHE A 96 8.58 -3.56 -13.14
C PHE A 96 8.19 -4.92 -12.55
N ALA A 97 8.83 -5.99 -13.03
CA ALA A 97 8.64 -7.32 -12.48
C ALA A 97 9.12 -7.40 -11.03
N VAL A 98 8.52 -8.28 -10.23
CA VAL A 98 8.94 -8.53 -8.84
C VAL A 98 10.39 -9.00 -8.82
N GLY A 99 11.23 -8.38 -7.98
CA GLY A 99 12.65 -8.72 -7.87
C GLY A 99 13.57 -8.03 -8.89
N TYR A 100 13.03 -7.16 -9.77
CA TYR A 100 13.87 -6.34 -10.63
C TYR A 100 14.60 -5.27 -9.82
N ASP A 101 15.85 -4.97 -10.18
CA ASP A 101 16.65 -3.96 -9.48
C ASP A 101 16.08 -2.57 -9.73
N ARG A 102 15.74 -1.87 -8.63
CA ARG A 102 15.10 -0.55 -8.66
C ARG A 102 16.00 0.54 -9.25
N ASP A 103 17.28 0.51 -8.93
CA ASP A 103 18.21 1.55 -9.34
C ASP A 103 18.55 1.41 -10.83
N VAL A 104 18.62 0.15 -11.31
CA VAL A 104 18.71 -0.16 -12.75
C VAL A 104 17.45 0.30 -13.49
N ALA A 105 16.26 0.07 -12.91
CA ALA A 105 15.00 0.54 -13.49
C ALA A 105 14.97 2.07 -13.60
N LEU A 106 15.37 2.77 -12.52
CA LEU A 106 15.44 4.23 -12.50
C LEU A 106 16.37 4.77 -13.59
N MET A 107 17.60 4.24 -13.70
CA MET A 107 18.55 4.66 -14.73
C MET A 107 18.03 4.44 -16.15
N LYS A 108 17.38 3.30 -16.41
CA LYS A 108 16.82 2.99 -17.73
C LYS A 108 15.69 3.95 -18.11
N VAL A 109 14.74 4.19 -17.18
CA VAL A 109 13.63 5.13 -17.41
C VAL A 109 14.18 6.56 -17.59
N GLN A 110 15.11 6.99 -16.75
CA GLN A 110 15.73 8.32 -16.86
C GLN A 110 16.44 8.54 -18.21
N SER A 111 17.16 7.52 -18.71
CA SER A 111 17.78 7.55 -20.04
C SER A 111 16.73 7.71 -21.14
N LYS A 112 15.59 7.02 -21.05
CA LYS A 112 14.51 7.13 -22.05
C LYS A 112 13.79 8.48 -21.99
N VAL A 113 13.53 8.99 -20.78
CA VAL A 113 12.99 10.35 -20.60
C VAL A 113 13.90 11.39 -21.22
N GLN A 114 15.23 11.28 -21.03
CA GLN A 114 16.18 12.21 -21.60
C GLN A 114 16.15 12.19 -23.14
N GLN A 115 15.93 11.02 -23.76
CA GLN A 115 15.73 10.92 -25.22
C GLN A 115 14.43 11.59 -25.68
N ALA A 116 13.37 11.55 -24.87
CA ALA A 116 12.09 12.19 -25.18
C ALA A 116 12.10 13.69 -25.03
N MET A 117 13.03 14.27 -24.22
CA MET A 117 13.08 15.71 -23.90
C MET A 117 13.06 16.61 -25.14
N SER A 118 13.71 16.22 -26.25
CA SER A 118 13.73 17.02 -27.46
C SER A 118 12.35 17.19 -28.11
N LEU A 119 11.44 16.23 -27.90
CA LEU A 119 10.09 16.18 -28.49
C LEU A 119 9.06 16.94 -27.68
N LEU A 120 9.35 17.31 -26.43
CA LEU A 120 8.41 17.96 -25.52
C LEU A 120 8.28 19.46 -25.80
N PRO A 121 7.09 20.07 -25.47
CA PRO A 121 6.91 21.51 -25.52
C PRO A 121 7.95 22.29 -24.69
N GLN A 122 8.24 23.53 -25.09
CA GLN A 122 9.25 24.36 -24.41
C GLN A 122 8.87 24.68 -22.97
N GLU A 123 7.58 24.86 -22.69
CA GLU A 123 7.03 25.13 -21.36
C GLU A 123 7.28 23.95 -20.40
N VAL A 124 7.14 22.71 -20.89
CA VAL A 124 7.46 21.50 -20.13
C VAL A 124 8.98 21.38 -19.89
N LYS A 125 9.81 21.74 -20.88
CA LYS A 125 11.28 21.78 -20.70
C LYS A 125 11.68 22.80 -19.65
N ASN A 126 11.04 23.97 -19.62
CA ASN A 126 11.30 25.02 -18.65
C ASN A 126 10.88 24.65 -17.23
N THR A 127 9.77 23.94 -17.07
CA THR A 127 9.30 23.45 -15.76
C THR A 127 10.07 22.21 -15.29
N GLY A 128 10.63 21.44 -16.23
CA GLY A 128 11.42 20.23 -16.00
C GLY A 128 10.55 18.95 -15.90
N VAL A 129 11.17 17.82 -16.17
CA VAL A 129 10.59 16.48 -16.00
C VAL A 129 11.30 15.79 -14.83
N THR A 130 10.54 15.41 -13.83
CA THR A 130 11.04 14.72 -12.64
C THR A 130 10.89 13.21 -12.80
N VAL A 131 11.96 12.46 -12.55
CA VAL A 131 11.97 10.99 -12.55
C VAL A 131 12.38 10.52 -11.15
N GLU A 132 11.51 9.83 -10.47
CA GLU A 132 11.71 9.38 -9.10
C GLU A 132 11.40 7.89 -8.96
N SER A 133 12.06 7.24 -8.02
CA SER A 133 11.66 5.90 -7.60
C SER A 133 10.34 5.99 -6.83
N GLY A 134 9.34 5.27 -7.31
CA GLY A 134 8.05 5.19 -6.64
C GLY A 134 8.18 4.41 -5.32
N THR A 135 7.75 5.01 -4.24
CA THR A 135 7.49 4.35 -2.97
C THR A 135 6.01 4.44 -2.70
N THR A 136 5.36 3.31 -2.54
CA THR A 136 3.90 3.23 -2.34
C THR A 136 3.51 3.04 -0.88
N GLU A 137 4.49 2.77 0.00
CA GLU A 137 4.23 2.50 1.40
C GLU A 137 4.18 3.79 2.21
N GLU A 138 2.97 4.28 2.47
CA GLU A 138 2.76 5.43 3.35
C GLU A 138 3.09 5.06 4.79
N LEU A 139 4.02 5.79 5.38
CA LEU A 139 4.40 5.67 6.78
C LEU A 139 3.43 6.46 7.68
N GLY A 140 3.04 7.66 7.24
CA GLY A 140 2.08 8.47 7.99
C GLY A 140 1.78 9.81 7.35
N ILE A 141 0.86 10.53 7.97
CA ILE A 141 0.39 11.84 7.55
C ILE A 141 0.66 12.84 8.66
N LEU A 142 1.53 13.78 8.37
CA LEU A 142 1.86 14.90 9.24
C LEU A 142 1.07 16.13 8.81
N THR A 143 0.43 16.81 9.74
CA THR A 143 -0.32 18.03 9.51
C THR A 143 0.23 19.16 10.37
N LEU A 144 0.46 20.33 9.76
CA LEU A 144 0.89 21.54 10.43
C LEU A 144 -0.17 22.61 10.23
N ARG A 145 -0.48 23.35 11.28
CA ARG A 145 -1.47 24.44 11.28
C ARG A 145 -1.12 25.55 12.25
N SER A 146 -1.72 26.70 12.04
CA SER A 146 -1.71 27.80 13.02
C SER A 146 -2.83 27.57 14.03
N ALA A 147 -2.50 27.42 15.32
CA ALA A 147 -3.49 27.12 16.37
C ALA A 147 -4.41 28.32 16.69
N GLY A 148 -3.90 29.52 16.61
CA GLY A 148 -4.63 30.78 16.86
C GLY A 148 -4.89 31.61 15.60
N GLY A 149 -4.63 31.08 14.40
CA GLY A 149 -4.90 31.76 13.13
C GLY A 149 -3.98 32.95 12.82
N LYS A 150 -2.85 33.11 13.53
CA LYS A 150 -1.90 34.21 13.32
C LYS A 150 -1.05 34.04 12.07
N LEU A 151 -0.82 32.82 11.64
CA LEU A 151 -0.09 32.49 10.41
C LEU A 151 -1.08 32.14 9.32
N THR A 152 -0.87 32.67 8.13
CA THR A 152 -1.61 32.26 6.94
C THR A 152 -1.14 30.89 6.47
N ARG A 153 -2.00 30.14 5.76
CA ARG A 153 -1.62 28.84 5.18
C ARG A 153 -0.34 28.92 4.34
N ALA A 154 -0.19 30.00 3.55
CA ALA A 154 1.02 30.19 2.73
C ALA A 154 2.29 30.36 3.56
N GLN A 155 2.23 31.02 4.71
CA GLN A 155 3.37 31.14 5.64
C GLN A 155 3.68 29.81 6.31
N VAL A 156 2.66 29.02 6.68
CA VAL A 156 2.86 27.66 7.20
C VAL A 156 3.51 26.78 6.13
N ALA A 157 3.05 26.85 4.88
CA ALA A 157 3.61 26.09 3.76
C ALA A 157 5.08 26.47 3.50
N ASP A 158 5.42 27.76 3.51
CA ASP A 158 6.78 28.25 3.35
C ASP A 158 7.73 27.67 4.41
N TYR A 159 7.32 27.70 5.68
CA TYR A 159 8.08 27.10 6.77
C TYR A 159 8.21 25.57 6.61
N VAL A 160 7.14 24.91 6.17
CA VAL A 160 7.16 23.47 5.89
C VAL A 160 8.15 23.13 4.80
N PHE A 161 8.15 23.83 3.67
CA PHE A 161 9.06 23.57 2.57
C PHE A 161 10.53 23.93 2.90
N GLY A 162 10.74 24.99 3.70
CA GLY A 162 12.07 25.47 4.04
C GLY A 162 12.75 24.72 5.18
N VAL A 163 11.99 24.26 6.16
CA VAL A 163 12.54 23.71 7.41
C VAL A 163 12.07 22.29 7.69
N VAL A 164 10.76 22.07 7.77
CA VAL A 164 10.22 20.79 8.24
C VAL A 164 10.43 19.66 7.23
N ASN A 165 10.08 19.88 5.96
CA ASN A 165 10.21 18.86 4.93
C ASN A 165 11.66 18.41 4.67
N PRO A 166 12.67 19.30 4.60
CA PRO A 166 14.06 18.91 4.52
C PRO A 166 14.55 18.14 5.75
N ALA A 167 14.05 18.47 6.94
CA ALA A 167 14.41 17.75 8.16
C ALA A 167 13.84 16.32 8.17
N VAL A 168 12.56 16.17 7.81
CA VAL A 168 11.92 14.84 7.68
C VAL A 168 12.62 13.98 6.62
N LEU A 169 13.01 14.55 5.47
CA LEU A 169 13.73 13.84 4.41
C LEU A 169 15.13 13.35 4.81
N ARG A 170 15.76 13.97 5.83
CA ARG A 170 17.07 13.51 6.33
C ARG A 170 16.97 12.35 7.33
N VAL A 171 15.77 12.03 7.81
CA VAL A 171 15.59 10.90 8.72
C VAL A 171 15.87 9.58 7.99
N ALA A 172 16.67 8.73 8.61
CA ALA A 172 16.99 7.42 8.07
C ALA A 172 15.70 6.59 7.88
N GLY A 173 15.55 5.93 6.73
CA GLY A 173 14.35 5.15 6.40
C GLY A 173 13.20 5.93 5.77
N VAL A 174 13.24 7.27 5.71
CA VAL A 174 12.29 8.05 4.92
C VAL A 174 12.70 7.99 3.44
N GLY A 175 11.83 7.45 2.60
CA GLY A 175 12.08 7.35 1.16
C GLY A 175 11.62 8.57 0.37
N LYS A 176 10.50 9.18 0.78
CA LYS A 176 9.90 10.36 0.16
C LYS A 176 9.03 11.11 1.17
N SER A 177 8.99 12.43 1.04
CA SER A 177 8.04 13.29 1.74
C SER A 177 7.31 14.17 0.72
N ALA A 178 6.00 14.04 0.65
CA ALA A 178 5.16 14.75 -0.31
C ALA A 178 4.30 15.80 0.41
N VAL A 179 4.69 17.06 0.27
CA VAL A 179 3.88 18.18 0.79
C VAL A 179 2.71 18.39 -0.16
N LYS A 180 1.49 18.29 0.35
CA LYS A 180 0.25 18.47 -0.41
C LYS A 180 -0.23 19.93 -0.33
N ASP A 181 0.65 20.84 -0.67
CA ASP A 181 0.41 22.27 -0.78
C ASP A 181 1.39 22.86 -1.80
N ALA A 182 1.22 24.12 -2.16
CA ALA A 182 2.09 24.84 -3.07
C ALA A 182 3.15 25.65 -2.32
N LYS A 183 4.37 25.71 -2.89
CA LYS A 183 5.42 26.62 -2.42
C LYS A 183 4.94 28.07 -2.49
N LEU A 184 5.53 28.92 -1.68
CA LEU A 184 5.36 30.37 -1.78
C LEU A 184 5.96 30.86 -3.10
N ALA A 185 5.32 31.83 -3.74
CA ALA A 185 5.78 32.47 -4.96
C ALA A 185 5.53 33.97 -4.89
N VAL A 186 6.29 34.75 -5.66
CA VAL A 186 5.90 36.13 -5.98
C VAL A 186 4.88 36.07 -7.10
N ARG A 187 3.71 36.61 -6.83
CA ARG A 187 2.56 36.65 -7.75
C ARG A 187 2.43 38.04 -8.34
N VAL A 188 2.31 38.11 -9.65
CA VAL A 188 2.05 39.34 -10.41
C VAL A 188 0.66 39.18 -11.05
N TRP A 189 -0.32 39.87 -10.49
CA TRP A 189 -1.69 39.91 -10.99
C TRP A 189 -1.83 41.09 -11.93
N MET A 190 -1.74 40.84 -13.25
CA MET A 190 -1.81 41.85 -14.29
C MET A 190 -3.24 42.32 -14.46
N LYS A 191 -3.42 43.63 -14.69
CA LYS A 191 -4.73 44.26 -14.95
C LYS A 191 -4.89 44.55 -16.44
N PRO A 192 -5.62 43.68 -17.21
CA PRO A 192 -5.71 43.83 -18.68
C PRO A 192 -6.16 45.20 -19.16
N GLU A 193 -7.13 45.81 -18.47
CA GLU A 193 -7.61 47.15 -18.80
C GLU A 193 -6.51 48.23 -18.67
N ARG A 194 -5.70 48.14 -17.61
CA ARG A 194 -4.59 49.08 -17.39
C ARG A 194 -3.46 48.91 -18.38
N LEU A 195 -3.20 47.66 -18.81
CA LEU A 195 -2.24 47.35 -19.86
C LEU A 195 -2.73 47.95 -21.20
N ALA A 196 -3.96 47.65 -21.59
CA ALA A 196 -4.54 48.11 -22.83
C ALA A 196 -4.57 49.65 -22.91
N ALA A 197 -4.96 50.35 -21.81
CA ALA A 197 -4.97 51.80 -21.73
C ALA A 197 -3.57 52.46 -21.96
N ARG A 198 -2.48 51.68 -21.77
CA ARG A 198 -1.11 52.18 -22.01
C ARG A 198 -0.46 51.58 -23.27
N GLY A 199 -1.26 50.85 -24.08
CA GLY A 199 -0.75 50.19 -25.29
C GLY A 199 0.26 49.07 -25.00
N LEU A 200 0.16 48.46 -23.79
CA LEU A 200 1.00 47.38 -23.34
C LEU A 200 0.25 46.02 -23.40
N ASN A 201 0.99 44.97 -23.59
CA ASN A 201 0.49 43.61 -23.49
C ASN A 201 1.20 42.81 -22.40
N THR A 202 0.73 41.60 -22.14
CA THR A 202 1.33 40.72 -21.10
C THR A 202 2.73 40.26 -21.44
N GLU A 203 3.10 40.20 -22.73
CA GLU A 203 4.48 39.86 -23.18
C GLU A 203 5.48 40.92 -22.75
N ASP A 204 5.08 42.23 -22.81
CA ASP A 204 5.92 43.34 -22.36
C ASP A 204 6.26 43.21 -20.87
N VAL A 205 5.24 42.87 -20.06
CA VAL A 205 5.40 42.66 -18.62
C VAL A 205 6.39 41.53 -18.33
N VAL A 206 6.18 40.39 -18.98
CA VAL A 206 7.04 39.19 -18.81
C VAL A 206 8.49 39.51 -19.25
N ALA A 207 8.65 40.22 -20.38
CA ALA A 207 9.95 40.61 -20.87
C ALA A 207 10.65 41.59 -19.90
N ALA A 208 9.93 42.58 -19.35
CA ALA A 208 10.49 43.56 -18.39
C ALA A 208 10.93 42.86 -17.09
N ILE A 209 10.16 41.92 -16.57
CA ILE A 209 10.53 41.13 -15.38
C ILE A 209 11.78 40.29 -15.67
N LYS A 210 11.82 39.60 -16.81
CA LYS A 210 12.98 38.79 -17.22
C LYS A 210 14.26 39.63 -17.39
N ALA A 211 14.12 40.85 -17.92
CA ALA A 211 15.24 41.73 -18.18
C ALA A 211 15.85 42.32 -16.90
N GLN A 212 15.04 42.63 -15.88
CA GLN A 212 15.47 43.36 -14.70
C GLN A 212 15.67 42.45 -13.46
N ASN A 213 15.10 41.26 -13.43
CA ASN A 213 15.33 40.28 -12.38
C ASN A 213 16.33 39.22 -12.86
N VAL A 214 17.58 39.62 -12.97
CA VAL A 214 18.70 38.84 -13.53
C VAL A 214 19.77 38.62 -12.48
N GLN A 215 20.32 37.43 -12.45
CA GLN A 215 21.53 37.11 -11.68
C GLN A 215 22.71 36.92 -12.66
N ALA A 216 23.71 37.74 -12.58
CA ALA A 216 24.90 37.63 -13.41
C ALA A 216 26.18 37.59 -12.55
N SER A 217 27.14 36.78 -12.95
CA SER A 217 28.49 36.80 -12.39
C SER A 217 29.28 37.88 -13.10
N LEU A 218 29.69 38.90 -12.35
CA LEU A 218 30.37 40.09 -12.91
C LEU A 218 31.89 39.92 -12.96
N GLY A 219 32.46 38.89 -12.32
CA GLY A 219 33.88 38.65 -12.26
C GLY A 219 34.61 39.54 -11.25
N ALA A 220 35.87 39.78 -11.48
CA ALA A 220 36.71 40.62 -10.62
C ALA A 220 37.70 41.46 -11.48
N VAL A 221 37.99 42.67 -11.03
CA VAL A 221 38.98 43.54 -11.60
C VAL A 221 40.36 43.26 -10.97
N GLY A 222 41.45 43.38 -11.73
CA GLY A 222 42.78 43.11 -11.25
C GLY A 222 43.23 41.66 -11.23
N THR A 223 42.41 40.74 -11.81
CA THR A 223 42.79 39.33 -11.98
C THR A 223 43.74 39.13 -13.16
N LEU A 224 44.55 38.07 -13.09
CA LEU A 224 45.45 37.68 -14.19
C LEU A 224 44.69 37.27 -15.45
N PRO A 225 45.26 37.60 -16.68
CA PRO A 225 46.50 38.29 -16.90
C PRO A 225 46.40 39.82 -16.71
N THR A 226 47.35 40.45 -16.03
CA THR A 226 47.44 41.90 -15.82
C THR A 226 48.86 42.34 -16.05
N GLU A 227 49.01 43.51 -16.59
CA GLU A 227 50.34 44.17 -16.76
C GLU A 227 50.82 44.86 -15.47
N ASN A 228 49.91 45.09 -14.51
CA ASN A 228 50.21 45.69 -13.21
C ASN A 228 50.23 44.59 -12.11
N PRO A 229 51.46 44.22 -11.63
CA PRO A 229 51.64 43.19 -10.62
C PRO A 229 51.06 43.59 -9.22
N ASP A 230 50.87 44.88 -8.98
CA ASP A 230 50.37 45.45 -7.74
C ASP A 230 48.83 45.68 -7.77
N ALA A 231 48.20 45.30 -8.85
CA ALA A 231 46.73 45.44 -8.97
C ALA A 231 46.00 44.70 -7.87
N ARG A 232 45.15 45.40 -7.13
CA ARG A 232 44.25 44.76 -6.15
C ARG A 232 43.16 44.04 -6.89
N VAL A 233 42.94 42.76 -6.51
CA VAL A 233 41.79 42.02 -6.97
C VAL A 233 40.56 42.48 -6.22
N VAL A 234 39.60 43.04 -6.95
CA VAL A 234 38.31 43.49 -6.41
C VAL A 234 37.20 42.76 -7.12
N THR A 235 36.46 41.95 -6.37
CA THR A 235 35.28 41.21 -6.89
C THR A 235 34.14 42.21 -7.12
N LEU A 236 33.55 42.18 -8.31
CA LEU A 236 32.36 42.97 -8.63
C LEU A 236 31.11 42.28 -8.09
N ILE A 237 30.30 43.02 -7.36
CA ILE A 237 29.06 42.53 -6.75
C ILE A 237 27.90 43.34 -7.31
N SER A 238 26.85 42.66 -7.78
CA SER A 238 25.56 43.27 -8.12
C SER A 238 24.51 42.80 -7.11
N LYS A 239 23.43 43.54 -7.01
CA LYS A 239 22.28 43.16 -6.18
C LYS A 239 21.72 41.78 -6.57
N GLY A 240 21.87 41.39 -7.83
CA GLY A 240 21.34 40.10 -8.33
C GLY A 240 19.83 40.11 -8.46
N ARG A 241 19.21 38.95 -8.15
CA ARG A 241 17.75 38.80 -8.17
C ARG A 241 17.09 39.71 -7.14
N LEU A 242 15.88 40.18 -7.48
CA LEU A 242 15.04 40.90 -6.54
C LEU A 242 14.59 39.96 -5.42
N SER A 243 14.33 40.48 -4.23
CA SER A 243 14.09 39.72 -3.02
C SER A 243 12.75 40.02 -2.33
N SER A 244 12.02 41.03 -2.81
CA SER A 244 10.72 41.39 -2.20
C SER A 244 9.70 41.85 -3.24
N PRO A 245 8.40 41.65 -2.98
CA PRO A 245 7.33 42.13 -3.89
C PRO A 245 7.37 43.61 -4.17
N GLY A 246 7.82 44.43 -3.18
CA GLY A 246 7.99 45.87 -3.38
C GLY A 246 9.02 46.21 -4.44
N GLU A 247 10.15 45.48 -4.50
CA GLU A 247 11.16 45.65 -5.52
C GLU A 247 10.66 45.27 -6.91
N PHE A 248 9.83 44.24 -7.04
CA PHE A 248 9.17 43.91 -8.30
C PHE A 248 8.25 45.04 -8.77
N GLY A 249 7.59 45.74 -7.83
CA GLY A 249 6.76 46.87 -8.15
C GLY A 249 7.49 48.04 -8.83
N GLU A 250 8.77 48.19 -8.57
CA GLU A 250 9.60 49.25 -9.13
C GLU A 250 10.20 48.90 -10.52
N ILE A 251 9.98 47.68 -11.04
CA ILE A 251 10.38 47.31 -12.40
C ILE A 251 9.77 48.25 -13.42
N ILE A 252 10.60 48.82 -14.31
CA ILE A 252 10.17 49.70 -15.39
C ILE A 252 9.74 48.81 -16.57
N VAL A 253 8.44 48.91 -16.96
CA VAL A 253 7.91 48.12 -18.07
C VAL A 253 7.98 48.88 -19.39
N SER A 254 7.76 50.20 -19.35
CA SER A 254 7.82 51.06 -20.53
C SER A 254 8.05 52.51 -20.14
N THR A 255 8.40 53.31 -21.13
CA THR A 255 8.44 54.80 -21.00
C THR A 255 7.28 55.38 -21.81
N ASP A 256 6.49 56.20 -21.19
CA ASP A 256 5.40 56.92 -21.84
C ASP A 256 5.94 57.97 -22.88
N THR A 257 5.10 58.35 -23.84
CA THR A 257 5.43 59.34 -24.88
C THR A 257 5.92 60.68 -24.31
N ASN A 258 5.52 60.98 -23.07
CA ASN A 258 5.90 62.22 -22.34
C ASN A 258 7.12 62.01 -21.44
N GLY A 259 7.84 60.88 -21.56
CA GLY A 259 9.01 60.58 -20.73
C GLY A 259 8.70 60.04 -19.33
N GLY A 260 7.42 59.83 -19.00
CA GLY A 260 7.00 59.22 -17.74
C GLY A 260 7.32 57.70 -17.71
N LEU A 261 7.82 57.22 -16.57
CA LEU A 261 8.13 55.79 -16.38
C LEU A 261 6.88 55.03 -15.96
N VAL A 262 6.49 54.02 -16.75
CA VAL A 262 5.43 53.07 -16.36
C VAL A 262 6.08 51.90 -15.60
N ARG A 263 5.75 51.81 -14.32
CA ARG A 263 6.25 50.74 -13.42
C ARG A 263 5.26 49.60 -13.32
N LEU A 264 5.77 48.45 -12.92
CA LEU A 264 4.96 47.26 -12.79
C LEU A 264 3.77 47.42 -11.80
N LYS A 265 3.99 48.14 -10.69
CA LYS A 265 2.92 48.50 -9.73
C LYS A 265 1.74 49.34 -10.32
N ASP A 266 1.96 50.05 -11.45
CA ASP A 266 0.97 50.86 -12.09
C ASP A 266 -0.04 50.03 -12.93
N ILE A 267 0.36 48.80 -13.33
CA ILE A 267 -0.35 47.92 -14.24
C ILE A 267 -0.66 46.53 -13.68
N ALA A 268 -0.10 46.21 -12.52
CA ALA A 268 -0.31 44.92 -11.84
C ALA A 268 -0.32 45.09 -10.32
N ASP A 269 -1.01 44.21 -9.64
CA ASP A 269 -0.87 44.01 -8.20
C ASP A 269 0.23 42.96 -7.94
N ILE A 270 1.11 43.22 -6.99
CA ILE A 270 2.24 42.33 -6.70
C ILE A 270 2.18 41.93 -5.23
N GLY A 271 2.28 40.63 -4.97
CA GLY A 271 2.28 40.10 -3.62
C GLY A 271 2.88 38.72 -3.53
N THR A 272 2.87 38.17 -2.33
CA THR A 272 3.23 36.78 -2.11
C THR A 272 1.97 35.91 -2.05
N GLY A 273 2.04 34.70 -2.62
CA GLY A 273 0.94 33.73 -2.59
C GLY A 273 1.43 32.35 -2.97
N PRO A 274 0.56 31.33 -2.94
CA PRO A 274 0.94 30.01 -3.38
C PRO A 274 1.26 29.99 -4.88
N GLU A 275 2.23 29.14 -5.28
CA GLU A 275 2.63 28.97 -6.67
C GLU A 275 1.47 28.54 -7.56
N ASN A 276 0.58 27.70 -7.02
CA ASN A 276 -0.68 27.27 -7.63
C ASN A 276 -1.77 27.14 -6.57
N TYR A 277 -3.03 27.04 -7.00
CA TYR A 277 -4.20 26.89 -6.14
C TYR A 277 -4.90 25.53 -6.29
N SER A 278 -4.20 24.52 -6.84
CA SER A 278 -4.79 23.23 -7.16
C SER A 278 -5.12 22.36 -5.95
N ASN A 279 -4.43 22.57 -4.83
CA ASN A 279 -4.63 21.81 -3.59
C ASN A 279 -4.74 22.71 -2.36
N SER A 280 -5.55 22.28 -1.41
CA SER A 280 -5.67 22.91 -0.09
C SER A 280 -6.02 21.86 0.94
N ALA A 281 -5.58 22.04 2.19
CA ALA A 281 -5.90 21.11 3.27
C ALA A 281 -6.57 21.82 4.45
N LEU A 282 -7.44 21.07 5.14
CA LEU A 282 -8.11 21.50 6.37
C LEU A 282 -7.88 20.44 7.44
N TYR A 283 -7.57 20.85 8.64
CA TYR A 283 -7.59 20.03 9.86
C TYR A 283 -8.82 20.44 10.67
N GLY A 284 -9.85 19.61 10.66
CA GLY A 284 -11.17 20.08 11.06
C GLY A 284 -11.65 21.21 10.16
N ASP A 285 -11.84 22.40 10.75
CA ASP A 285 -12.18 23.63 10.04
C ASP A 285 -10.97 24.57 9.79
N ASP A 286 -9.83 24.29 10.44
CA ASP A 286 -8.64 25.14 10.34
C ASP A 286 -7.86 24.87 9.07
N PRO A 287 -7.39 25.92 8.35
CA PRO A 287 -6.45 25.75 7.25
C PRO A 287 -5.16 25.08 7.73
N ALA A 288 -4.68 24.08 7.00
CA ALA A 288 -3.53 23.29 7.38
C ALA A 288 -2.66 22.94 6.17
N VAL A 289 -1.41 22.53 6.42
CA VAL A 289 -0.50 21.94 5.44
C VAL A 289 -0.35 20.46 5.74
N TYR A 290 -0.49 19.66 4.71
CA TYR A 290 -0.56 18.21 4.77
C TYR A 290 0.68 17.60 4.13
N ILE A 291 1.38 16.73 4.86
CA ILE A 291 2.59 16.06 4.40
C ILE A 291 2.38 14.55 4.49
N VAL A 292 2.52 13.86 3.38
CA VAL A 292 2.53 12.40 3.35
C VAL A 292 3.97 11.91 3.37
N ILE A 293 4.31 11.12 4.37
CA ILE A 293 5.65 10.54 4.54
C ILE A 293 5.60 9.10 4.04
N TYR A 294 6.53 8.73 3.17
CA TYR A 294 6.67 7.40 2.60
C TYR A 294 7.92 6.71 3.11
N LEU A 295 7.79 5.42 3.39
CA LEU A 295 8.88 4.58 3.86
C LEU A 295 9.85 4.23 2.71
N LEU A 296 11.13 4.21 3.00
CA LEU A 296 12.12 3.62 2.10
C LEU A 296 11.94 2.09 2.07
N PRO A 297 11.87 1.45 0.89
CA PRO A 297 11.73 0.01 0.81
C PRO A 297 12.81 -0.73 1.62
N GLY A 298 12.37 -1.61 2.52
CA GLY A 298 13.26 -2.38 3.39
C GLY A 298 13.62 -1.72 4.73
N ALA A 299 13.27 -0.44 4.95
CA ALA A 299 13.45 0.22 6.23
C ALA A 299 12.45 -0.30 7.29
N ASN A 300 12.79 -0.08 8.57
CA ASN A 300 11.92 -0.44 9.68
C ASN A 300 10.90 0.70 9.93
N PRO A 301 9.59 0.50 9.68
CA PRO A 301 8.61 1.56 9.82
C PRO A 301 8.43 2.05 11.27
N LEU A 302 8.59 1.18 12.28
CA LEU A 302 8.47 1.57 13.69
C LEU A 302 9.58 2.55 14.10
N GLU A 303 10.81 2.19 13.79
CA GLU A 303 12.01 2.99 14.09
C GLU A 303 11.98 4.32 13.31
N THR A 304 11.73 4.25 11.99
CA THR A 304 11.64 5.44 11.14
C THR A 304 10.58 6.44 11.63
N MET A 305 9.39 5.96 12.04
CA MET A 305 8.34 6.85 12.56
C MET A 305 8.72 7.47 13.90
N GLU A 306 9.40 6.72 14.77
CA GLU A 306 9.88 7.24 16.06
C GLU A 306 10.95 8.32 15.83
N GLU A 307 11.91 8.07 14.94
CA GLU A 307 12.92 9.05 14.55
C GLU A 307 12.31 10.32 13.92
N VAL A 308 11.29 10.18 13.06
CA VAL A 308 10.55 11.32 12.49
C VAL A 308 9.90 12.15 13.62
N LYS A 309 9.23 11.50 14.56
CA LYS A 309 8.61 12.21 15.69
C LYS A 309 9.65 12.89 16.59
N ASP A 310 10.78 12.26 16.79
CA ASP A 310 11.85 12.83 17.63
C ASP A 310 12.53 14.01 16.90
N GLU A 311 12.71 13.95 15.58
CA GLU A 311 13.22 15.08 14.81
C GLU A 311 12.23 16.26 14.84
N LEU A 312 10.93 16.02 14.74
CA LEU A 312 9.90 17.05 14.88
C LEU A 312 9.91 17.69 16.27
N LYS A 313 10.05 16.90 17.34
CA LYS A 313 10.20 17.44 18.72
C LYS A 313 11.45 18.29 18.90
N LYS A 314 12.56 17.96 18.24
CA LYS A 314 13.77 18.78 18.25
C LYS A 314 13.56 20.12 17.52
N LEU A 315 12.74 20.14 16.48
CA LEU A 315 12.41 21.34 15.72
C LEU A 315 11.35 22.21 16.43
N GLU A 316 10.49 21.65 17.26
CA GLU A 316 9.35 22.32 17.88
C GLU A 316 9.74 23.60 18.63
N PRO A 317 10.87 23.68 19.41
CA PRO A 317 11.32 24.92 20.05
C PRO A 317 11.68 26.06 19.08
N PHE A 318 11.93 25.76 17.83
CA PHE A 318 12.27 26.72 16.77
C PHE A 318 11.08 27.09 15.89
N PHE A 319 9.92 26.53 16.16
CA PHE A 319 8.72 26.83 15.39
C PHE A 319 8.28 28.29 15.61
N PRO A 320 7.76 28.95 14.57
CA PRO A 320 7.07 30.23 14.73
C PRO A 320 6.00 30.13 15.81
N ALA A 321 5.81 31.20 16.55
CA ALA A 321 4.74 31.26 17.53
C ALA A 321 3.41 30.94 16.86
N ASP A 322 2.61 30.06 17.48
CA ASP A 322 1.32 29.61 16.95
C ASP A 322 1.36 28.44 15.94
N LEU A 323 2.53 28.03 15.45
CA LEU A 323 2.65 26.83 14.61
C LEU A 323 2.61 25.57 15.48
N VAL A 324 1.69 24.66 15.18
CA VAL A 324 1.58 23.36 15.84
C VAL A 324 1.57 22.25 14.82
N TRP A 325 2.13 21.10 15.20
CA TRP A 325 2.12 19.90 14.38
C TRP A 325 1.33 18.78 15.04
N ASP A 326 0.78 17.92 14.21
CA ASP A 326 0.08 16.72 14.65
C ASP A 326 0.31 15.58 13.64
N MET A 327 0.64 14.39 14.16
CA MET A 327 0.64 13.19 13.33
C MET A 327 -0.83 12.74 13.20
N THR A 328 -1.47 13.19 12.14
CA THR A 328 -2.91 12.92 11.91
C THR A 328 -3.15 11.43 11.71
N TYR A 329 -2.33 10.78 10.90
CA TYR A 329 -2.37 9.35 10.69
C TYR A 329 -0.98 8.73 10.86
N ASP A 330 -0.92 7.66 11.63
CA ASP A 330 0.30 6.91 11.93
C ASP A 330 0.03 5.42 11.71
N THR A 331 0.59 4.89 10.62
CA THR A 331 0.42 3.47 10.26
C THR A 331 1.07 2.53 11.27
N THR A 332 2.08 3.02 11.99
CA THR A 332 2.80 2.22 12.98
C THR A 332 1.97 1.94 14.21
N SER A 333 0.98 2.79 14.52
CA SER A 333 0.04 2.56 15.62
C SER A 333 -0.77 1.27 15.42
N TYR A 334 -1.30 1.03 14.21
CA TYR A 334 -1.96 -0.23 13.87
C TYR A 334 -1.00 -1.41 13.96
N MET A 335 0.19 -1.27 13.35
CA MET A 335 1.20 -2.32 13.32
C MET A 335 1.65 -2.72 14.73
N TYR A 336 1.92 -1.75 15.59
CA TYR A 336 2.29 -1.98 16.98
C TYR A 336 1.18 -2.76 17.73
N ARG A 337 -0.09 -2.35 17.56
CA ARG A 337 -1.21 -3.03 18.20
C ARG A 337 -1.40 -4.46 17.69
N ALA A 338 -1.29 -4.68 16.40
CA ALA A 338 -1.41 -6.01 15.79
C ALA A 338 -0.29 -6.96 16.27
N LEU A 339 0.96 -6.48 16.25
CA LEU A 339 2.11 -7.24 16.73
C LEU A 339 2.05 -7.53 18.23
N TYR A 340 1.64 -6.54 19.02
CA TYR A 340 1.46 -6.71 20.48
C TYR A 340 0.36 -7.75 20.79
N GLY A 341 -0.79 -7.66 20.08
CA GLY A 341 -1.90 -8.62 20.24
C GLY A 341 -1.45 -10.05 19.89
N LEU A 342 -0.64 -10.19 18.86
CA LEU A 342 -0.09 -11.49 18.45
C LEU A 342 0.97 -12.00 19.42
N ALA A 343 1.85 -11.14 19.92
CA ALA A 343 2.82 -11.50 20.96
C ALA A 343 2.11 -11.96 22.25
N LEU A 344 1.03 -11.28 22.63
CA LEU A 344 0.19 -11.69 23.76
C LEU A 344 -0.47 -13.06 23.49
N SER A 345 -0.96 -13.30 22.26
CA SER A 345 -1.51 -14.61 21.85
C SER A 345 -0.48 -15.72 21.95
N ILE A 346 0.78 -15.47 21.58
CA ILE A 346 1.91 -16.41 21.74
C ILE A 346 2.18 -16.69 23.22
N ALA A 347 2.18 -15.66 24.07
CA ALA A 347 2.38 -15.83 25.50
C ALA A 347 1.25 -16.64 26.16
N ILE A 348 0.00 -16.38 25.80
CA ILE A 348 -1.18 -17.13 26.25
C ILE A 348 -1.08 -18.60 25.76
N ALA A 349 -0.70 -18.83 24.49
CA ALA A 349 -0.53 -20.17 23.95
C ALA A 349 0.56 -20.96 24.71
N LEU A 350 1.70 -20.35 25.00
CA LEU A 350 2.75 -20.95 25.84
C LEU A 350 2.28 -21.29 27.23
N LEU A 351 1.50 -20.39 27.87
CA LEU A 351 0.91 -20.64 29.18
C LEU A 351 -0.09 -21.82 29.11
N MET A 352 -0.91 -21.89 28.06
CA MET A 352 -1.85 -23.00 27.86
C MET A 352 -1.11 -24.33 27.63
N VAL A 353 -0.02 -24.31 26.81
CA VAL A 353 0.87 -25.47 26.66
C VAL A 353 1.40 -25.92 28.03
N PHE A 354 1.92 -25.01 28.83
CA PHE A 354 2.43 -25.31 30.15
C PHE A 354 1.37 -25.94 31.06
N VAL A 355 0.16 -25.33 31.14
CA VAL A 355 -0.94 -25.84 31.97
C VAL A 355 -1.39 -27.23 31.52
N VAL A 356 -1.59 -27.43 30.22
CA VAL A 356 -1.98 -28.73 29.65
C VAL A 356 -0.91 -29.79 29.90
N LEU A 357 0.36 -29.43 29.75
CA LEU A 357 1.49 -30.34 30.06
C LEU A 357 1.58 -30.66 31.55
N LEU A 358 1.33 -29.69 32.42
CA LEU A 358 1.28 -29.89 33.88
C LEU A 358 0.24 -30.93 34.26
N LEU A 359 -0.98 -30.79 33.70
CA LEU A 359 -2.10 -31.72 33.94
C LEU A 359 -1.81 -33.13 33.36
N ALA A 360 -1.27 -33.18 32.15
CA ALA A 360 -1.00 -34.45 31.45
C ALA A 360 0.18 -35.22 32.02
N LEU A 361 1.28 -34.52 32.30
CA LEU A 361 2.50 -35.12 32.83
C LEU A 361 2.47 -35.32 34.35
N ARG A 362 1.55 -34.63 35.03
CA ARG A 362 1.46 -34.59 36.50
C ARG A 362 2.81 -34.32 37.19
N SER A 363 3.60 -33.46 36.55
CA SER A 363 4.95 -33.12 37.00
C SER A 363 5.29 -31.69 36.62
N LEU A 364 5.47 -30.83 37.62
CA LEU A 364 5.86 -29.43 37.41
C LEU A 364 7.22 -29.35 36.70
N LYS A 365 8.19 -30.16 37.11
CA LYS A 365 9.53 -30.21 36.48
C LYS A 365 9.45 -30.64 35.02
N GLY A 366 8.60 -31.64 34.72
CA GLY A 366 8.38 -32.11 33.36
C GLY A 366 7.72 -31.05 32.46
N ALA A 367 6.68 -30.38 32.94
CA ALA A 367 6.04 -29.33 32.22
C ALA A 367 7.01 -28.14 31.95
N LEU A 368 7.79 -27.74 32.95
CA LEU A 368 8.83 -26.71 32.78
C LEU A 368 9.90 -27.09 31.77
N VAL A 369 10.44 -28.31 31.82
CA VAL A 369 11.45 -28.80 30.87
C VAL A 369 10.91 -28.70 29.44
N VAL A 370 9.71 -29.21 29.18
CA VAL A 370 9.12 -29.17 27.84
C VAL A 370 8.85 -27.74 27.38
N THR A 371 8.24 -26.92 28.22
CA THR A 371 7.89 -25.54 27.83
C THR A 371 9.12 -24.66 27.59
N LEU A 372 10.14 -24.73 28.47
CA LEU A 372 11.40 -23.99 28.30
C LEU A 372 12.20 -24.48 27.09
N SER A 373 12.12 -25.76 26.77
CA SER A 373 12.83 -26.30 25.61
C SER A 373 12.33 -25.72 24.30
N LEU A 374 11.08 -25.17 24.26
CA LEU A 374 10.52 -24.51 23.07
C LEU A 374 11.23 -23.19 22.71
N LEU A 375 11.99 -22.61 23.63
CA LEU A 375 12.84 -21.45 23.35
C LEU A 375 13.91 -21.77 22.30
N VAL A 376 14.39 -23.01 22.21
CA VAL A 376 15.44 -23.41 21.26
C VAL A 376 14.92 -23.36 19.81
N PRO A 377 13.83 -24.09 19.44
CA PRO A 377 13.29 -23.99 18.09
C PRO A 377 12.81 -22.56 17.74
N ALA A 378 12.27 -21.82 18.70
CA ALA A 378 11.92 -20.42 18.54
C ALA A 378 13.12 -19.56 18.14
N SER A 379 14.19 -19.62 18.91
CA SER A 379 15.43 -18.88 18.67
C SER A 379 16.10 -19.27 17.35
N MET A 380 16.14 -20.56 17.04
CA MET A 380 16.70 -21.05 15.78
C MET A 380 15.94 -20.51 14.57
N THR A 381 14.62 -20.39 14.68
CA THR A 381 13.78 -19.81 13.63
C THR A 381 14.12 -18.34 13.39
N VAL A 382 14.28 -17.54 14.45
CA VAL A 382 14.65 -16.11 14.32
C VAL A 382 16.04 -15.94 13.69
N VAL A 383 17.02 -16.78 14.09
CA VAL A 383 18.37 -16.76 13.50
C VAL A 383 18.32 -17.05 11.99
N VAL A 384 17.53 -18.05 11.57
CA VAL A 384 17.41 -18.39 10.14
C VAL A 384 16.68 -17.29 9.38
N LEU A 385 15.62 -16.66 9.93
CA LEU A 385 14.96 -15.51 9.32
C LEU A 385 15.96 -14.38 9.05
N MET A 386 16.81 -14.05 10.02
CA MET A 386 17.88 -13.07 9.86
C MET A 386 18.88 -13.49 8.76
N ALA A 387 19.32 -14.74 8.77
CA ALA A 387 20.32 -15.24 7.82
C ALA A 387 19.81 -15.25 6.36
N VAL A 388 18.49 -15.44 6.16
CA VAL A 388 17.86 -15.42 4.83
C VAL A 388 17.46 -14.00 4.42
N GLY A 389 17.58 -12.99 5.32
CA GLY A 389 17.21 -11.62 5.05
C GLY A 389 15.69 -11.36 5.08
N PHE A 390 14.93 -12.17 5.81
CA PHE A 390 13.49 -11.98 5.99
C PHE A 390 13.18 -11.04 7.17
N GLN A 391 12.05 -10.36 7.05
CA GLN A 391 11.52 -9.49 8.10
C GLN A 391 10.60 -10.26 9.04
N VAL A 392 10.54 -9.87 10.31
CA VAL A 392 9.48 -10.31 11.22
C VAL A 392 8.20 -9.54 10.88
N ASN A 393 7.14 -10.27 10.52
CA ASN A 393 5.85 -9.71 10.16
C ASN A 393 4.69 -10.58 10.67
N LEU A 394 3.46 -10.13 10.47
CA LEU A 394 2.28 -10.87 10.92
C LEU A 394 2.27 -12.32 10.41
N LEU A 395 2.66 -12.55 9.14
CA LEU A 395 2.69 -13.90 8.53
C LEU A 395 3.73 -14.81 9.18
N SER A 396 4.94 -14.30 9.40
CA SER A 396 5.99 -15.07 10.06
C SER A 396 5.61 -15.44 11.50
N LEU A 397 4.94 -14.53 12.22
CA LEU A 397 4.45 -14.79 13.56
C LEU A 397 3.24 -15.73 13.58
N TYR A 398 2.35 -15.67 12.57
CA TYR A 398 1.29 -16.68 12.40
C TYR A 398 1.84 -18.08 12.16
N ALA A 399 2.84 -18.21 11.28
CA ALA A 399 3.53 -19.49 11.04
C ALA A 399 4.24 -20.00 12.29
N PHE A 400 4.86 -19.08 13.03
CA PHE A 400 5.53 -19.38 14.29
C PHE A 400 4.53 -19.96 15.31
N LEU A 401 3.39 -19.30 15.53
CA LEU A 401 2.40 -19.77 16.50
C LEU A 401 1.73 -21.06 16.06
N ALA A 402 1.43 -21.22 14.78
CA ALA A 402 0.87 -22.46 14.22
C ALA A 402 1.84 -23.65 14.39
N SER A 403 3.15 -23.43 14.17
CA SER A 403 4.18 -24.44 14.31
C SER A 403 4.58 -24.73 15.78
N LEU A 404 4.30 -23.79 16.69
CA LEU A 404 4.54 -23.96 18.12
C LEU A 404 3.76 -25.16 18.69
N ALA A 405 2.52 -25.37 18.23
CA ALA A 405 1.70 -26.52 18.59
C ALA A 405 2.38 -27.84 18.22
N PHE A 406 2.93 -27.92 17.02
CA PHE A 406 3.68 -29.08 16.54
C PHE A 406 4.97 -29.29 17.35
N ALA A 407 5.75 -28.25 17.60
CA ALA A 407 6.98 -28.31 18.38
C ALA A 407 6.72 -28.75 19.84
N ALA A 408 5.67 -28.22 20.46
CA ALA A 408 5.25 -28.62 21.81
C ALA A 408 4.84 -30.10 21.87
N GLY A 409 4.08 -30.57 20.87
CA GLY A 409 3.70 -31.97 20.74
C GLY A 409 4.90 -32.90 20.62
N MET A 410 5.85 -32.54 19.77
CA MET A 410 7.11 -33.33 19.59
C MET A 410 7.95 -33.39 20.88
N ALA A 411 8.12 -32.28 21.56
CA ALA A 411 8.85 -32.22 22.83
C ALA A 411 8.14 -32.99 23.94
N ALA A 412 6.81 -32.84 24.05
CA ALA A 412 6.01 -33.60 25.04
C ALA A 412 6.07 -35.11 24.82
N TRP A 413 6.00 -35.54 23.56
CA TRP A 413 6.13 -36.95 23.21
C TRP A 413 7.51 -37.49 23.54
N SER A 414 8.59 -36.77 23.20
CA SER A 414 9.97 -37.12 23.54
C SER A 414 10.12 -37.27 25.07
N PHE A 415 9.61 -36.31 25.84
CA PHE A 415 9.65 -36.37 27.29
C PHE A 415 8.91 -37.62 27.83
N ALA A 416 7.73 -37.92 27.31
CA ALA A 416 6.94 -39.08 27.69
C ALA A 416 7.62 -40.41 27.36
N MET A 417 8.34 -40.50 26.23
CA MET A 417 9.13 -41.67 25.85
C MET A 417 10.31 -41.90 26.82
N VAL A 418 11.08 -40.84 27.10
CA VAL A 418 12.21 -40.91 28.04
C VAL A 418 11.75 -41.33 29.43
N ARG A 419 10.58 -40.78 29.91
CA ARG A 419 9.99 -41.18 31.21
C ARG A 419 9.65 -42.66 31.28
N LYS A 420 9.38 -43.32 30.13
CA LYS A 420 9.17 -44.76 30.06
C LYS A 420 10.47 -45.59 29.88
N GLY A 421 11.62 -44.94 29.94
CA GLY A 421 12.91 -45.54 29.71
C GLY A 421 13.25 -45.85 28.23
N ARG A 422 12.53 -45.18 27.28
CA ARG A 422 12.77 -45.35 25.84
C ARG A 422 13.36 -44.06 25.27
N LEU A 423 14.27 -44.19 24.32
CA LEU A 423 14.77 -43.03 23.57
C LEU A 423 13.87 -42.71 22.39
N PRO A 424 13.72 -41.37 22.05
CA PRO A 424 13.01 -40.99 20.84
C PRO A 424 13.73 -41.52 19.60
N GLY A 425 13.02 -42.00 18.63
CA GLY A 425 13.51 -42.64 17.44
C GLY A 425 13.40 -41.81 16.17
N MET A 426 13.64 -42.43 15.02
CA MET A 426 13.56 -41.81 13.70
C MET A 426 12.14 -41.33 13.33
N GLU A 427 11.09 -41.78 14.03
CA GLU A 427 9.71 -41.32 13.82
C GLU A 427 9.57 -39.82 13.98
N GLN A 428 10.32 -39.20 14.86
CA GLN A 428 10.26 -37.74 15.06
C GLN A 428 10.96 -36.99 13.91
N ALA A 429 12.08 -37.53 13.42
CA ALA A 429 12.73 -37.00 12.23
C ALA A 429 11.83 -37.14 11.00
N ALA A 430 11.15 -38.29 10.84
CA ALA A 430 10.21 -38.52 9.76
C ALA A 430 8.98 -37.60 9.86
N ALA A 431 8.43 -37.38 11.06
CA ALA A 431 7.36 -36.44 11.29
C ALA A 431 7.73 -35.02 10.90
N ALA A 432 8.92 -34.55 11.27
CA ALA A 432 9.42 -33.24 10.85
C ALA A 432 9.64 -33.17 9.33
N ALA A 433 10.14 -34.23 8.71
CA ALA A 433 10.33 -34.32 7.27
C ALA A 433 8.99 -34.28 6.51
N VAL A 434 7.91 -34.93 7.01
CA VAL A 434 6.56 -34.83 6.45
C VAL A 434 6.09 -33.40 6.43
N VAL A 435 6.24 -32.69 7.54
CA VAL A 435 5.83 -31.31 7.70
C VAL A 435 6.67 -30.37 6.79
N ALA A 436 7.98 -30.54 6.79
CA ALA A 436 8.88 -29.73 5.97
C ALA A 436 8.63 -29.92 4.46
N CYS A 437 8.52 -31.18 3.99
CA CYS A 437 8.29 -31.48 2.57
C CYS A 437 6.91 -31.02 2.09
N ALA A 438 5.87 -31.07 2.95
CA ALA A 438 4.55 -30.54 2.61
C ALA A 438 4.56 -29.01 2.42
N ALA A 439 5.44 -28.28 3.08
CA ALA A 439 5.54 -26.84 2.97
C ALA A 439 6.39 -26.35 1.77
N ILE A 440 7.24 -27.21 1.18
CA ILE A 440 8.14 -26.84 0.07
C ILE A 440 7.37 -26.30 -1.15
N PRO A 441 6.30 -26.93 -1.67
CA PRO A 441 5.61 -26.43 -2.86
C PRO A 441 5.08 -25.01 -2.67
N LEU A 442 4.64 -24.67 -1.47
CA LEU A 442 4.17 -23.34 -1.14
C LEU A 442 5.27 -22.26 -1.20
N ALA A 443 6.52 -22.65 -0.96
CA ALA A 443 7.66 -21.73 -1.05
C ALA A 443 8.10 -21.43 -2.50
N LEU A 444 7.67 -22.27 -3.47
CA LEU A 444 8.04 -22.18 -4.88
C LEU A 444 7.03 -21.42 -5.74
N VAL A 445 5.97 -20.92 -5.15
CA VAL A 445 4.95 -20.11 -5.86
C VAL A 445 5.53 -18.77 -6.28
N ASP A 446 5.19 -18.33 -7.48
CA ASP A 446 5.58 -17.01 -7.99
C ASP A 446 4.50 -15.95 -7.73
N GLY A 447 4.86 -14.67 -7.92
CA GLY A 447 3.95 -13.53 -7.75
C GLY A 447 3.76 -13.09 -6.30
N VAL A 448 2.73 -12.27 -6.06
CA VAL A 448 2.43 -11.69 -4.74
C VAL A 448 2.10 -12.76 -3.70
N GLN A 449 1.32 -13.76 -4.10
CA GLN A 449 1.03 -14.91 -3.23
C GLN A 449 2.30 -15.67 -2.88
N GLY A 450 3.21 -15.85 -3.83
CA GLY A 450 4.48 -16.52 -3.60
C GLY A 450 5.35 -15.83 -2.56
N VAL A 451 5.38 -14.51 -2.53
CA VAL A 451 6.11 -13.76 -1.49
C VAL A 451 5.51 -14.01 -0.10
N LEU A 452 4.16 -14.02 0.00
CA LEU A 452 3.45 -14.33 1.24
C LEU A 452 3.68 -15.79 1.66
N PHE A 453 3.52 -16.75 0.73
CA PHE A 453 3.71 -18.18 0.97
C PHE A 453 5.14 -18.53 1.37
N ARG A 454 6.12 -17.92 0.74
CA ARG A 454 7.54 -18.23 0.95
C ARG A 454 7.98 -17.98 2.39
N GLN A 455 7.66 -16.79 2.94
CA GLN A 455 8.03 -16.48 4.32
C GLN A 455 7.33 -17.39 5.32
N PHE A 456 6.03 -17.63 5.14
CA PHE A 456 5.26 -18.52 5.99
C PHE A 456 5.83 -19.95 5.96
N SER A 457 6.09 -20.49 4.76
CA SER A 457 6.62 -21.84 4.56
C SER A 457 8.01 -22.03 5.15
N VAL A 458 8.91 -21.05 4.94
CA VAL A 458 10.28 -21.12 5.50
C VAL A 458 10.25 -21.15 7.01
N VAL A 459 9.45 -20.30 7.67
CA VAL A 459 9.30 -20.32 9.14
C VAL A 459 8.82 -21.69 9.61
N PHE A 460 7.86 -22.27 8.92
CA PHE A 460 7.27 -23.55 9.27
C PHE A 460 8.26 -24.72 9.09
N VAL A 461 8.99 -24.74 7.97
CA VAL A 461 10.03 -25.75 7.69
C VAL A 461 11.14 -25.67 8.74
N VAL A 462 11.65 -24.47 9.01
CA VAL A 462 12.71 -24.27 9.99
C VAL A 462 12.27 -24.69 11.38
N MET A 463 11.05 -24.30 11.77
CA MET A 463 10.48 -24.67 13.07
C MET A 463 10.29 -26.18 13.20
N ALA A 464 9.87 -26.88 12.13
CA ALA A 464 9.71 -28.33 12.13
C ALA A 464 11.07 -29.03 12.30
N ILE A 465 12.10 -28.58 11.58
CA ILE A 465 13.47 -29.12 11.70
C ILE A 465 14.04 -28.85 13.10
N ALA A 466 13.87 -27.62 13.59
CA ALA A 466 14.33 -27.22 14.92
C ALA A 466 13.58 -27.97 16.03
N ALA A 467 12.29 -28.27 15.86
CA ALA A 467 11.50 -29.07 16.77
C ALA A 467 12.01 -30.52 16.82
N ALA A 468 12.40 -31.11 15.67
CA ALA A 468 13.02 -32.42 15.63
C ALA A 468 14.37 -32.42 16.35
N PHE A 469 15.22 -31.43 16.08
CA PHE A 469 16.50 -31.25 16.78
C PHE A 469 16.30 -31.15 18.29
N ASN A 470 15.40 -30.32 18.75
CA ASN A 470 15.07 -30.15 20.16
C ASN A 470 14.55 -31.45 20.77
N SER A 471 13.60 -32.12 20.13
CA SER A 471 12.96 -33.33 20.66
C SER A 471 13.84 -34.57 20.66
N LEU A 472 14.77 -34.71 19.69
CA LEU A 472 15.69 -35.84 19.60
C LEU A 472 16.92 -35.67 20.47
N LEU A 473 17.44 -34.46 20.61
CA LEU A 473 18.75 -34.23 21.22
C LEU A 473 18.69 -33.54 22.59
N LEU A 474 17.89 -32.47 22.75
CA LEU A 474 17.92 -31.62 23.95
C LEU A 474 16.90 -32.06 25.02
N VAL A 475 15.65 -32.32 24.62
CA VAL A 475 14.61 -32.76 25.56
C VAL A 475 14.97 -34.03 26.30
N PRO A 476 15.58 -35.11 25.69
CA PRO A 476 15.99 -36.30 26.40
C PRO A 476 17.03 -36.04 27.47
N VAL A 477 17.99 -35.16 27.22
CA VAL A 477 19.03 -34.77 28.19
C VAL A 477 18.40 -34.05 29.39
N ALA A 478 17.53 -33.05 29.11
CA ALA A 478 16.86 -32.29 30.17
C ALA A 478 15.90 -33.19 30.99
N ALA A 479 15.18 -34.10 30.32
CA ALA A 479 14.26 -35.04 30.98
C ALA A 479 14.99 -35.94 31.96
N ARG A 480 16.14 -36.51 31.57
CA ARG A 480 16.95 -37.35 32.46
C ARG A 480 17.55 -36.58 33.63
N ARG A 481 18.00 -35.35 33.40
CA ARG A 481 18.68 -34.55 34.43
C ARG A 481 17.73 -33.97 35.47
N PHE A 482 16.58 -33.43 35.04
CA PHE A 482 15.67 -32.67 35.89
C PHE A 482 14.45 -33.43 36.34
N ALA A 483 14.02 -34.48 35.63
CA ALA A 483 12.85 -35.29 35.98
C ALA A 483 13.15 -36.64 36.67
N ALA A 484 14.44 -36.92 36.99
CA ALA A 484 14.91 -38.16 37.67
C ALA A 484 14.35 -39.44 37.03
N VAL A 485 14.50 -39.55 35.71
CA VAL A 485 13.98 -40.67 34.92
C VAL A 485 15.01 -41.82 34.92
N PRO A 486 14.60 -43.11 35.10
CA PRO A 486 15.51 -44.27 35.13
C PRO A 486 16.27 -44.44 33.80
N PRO A 487 17.45 -45.07 33.82
CA PRO A 487 18.21 -45.37 32.61
C PRO A 487 17.39 -46.20 31.62
N ALA A 488 17.59 -45.93 30.32
CA ALA A 488 16.92 -46.65 29.24
C ALA A 488 17.11 -48.17 29.36
N LYS A 489 16.04 -48.96 29.33
CA LYS A 489 16.12 -50.40 29.12
C LYS A 489 16.40 -50.64 27.63
N ASP A 490 17.45 -51.31 27.33
CA ASP A 490 17.74 -51.84 25.98
C ASP A 490 16.63 -52.82 25.58
N GLY A 491 15.72 -52.35 24.81
CA GLY A 491 14.60 -53.11 24.27
C GLY A 491 14.28 -52.57 22.89
N THR A 492 14.91 -53.08 21.90
CA THR A 492 14.55 -52.97 20.49
C THR A 492 13.28 -53.75 20.20
N ASP A 493 12.13 -53.28 20.67
CA ASP A 493 10.87 -53.65 20.01
C ASP A 493 10.81 -52.89 18.69
N MET A 494 11.32 -53.49 17.64
CA MET A 494 11.02 -53.13 16.26
C MET A 494 9.48 -53.11 16.12
N PRO A 495 8.90 -52.17 15.40
CA PRO A 495 7.47 -52.17 15.17
C PRO A 495 7.07 -53.32 14.27
N GLY A 496 6.98 -54.49 14.87
CA GLY A 496 6.42 -55.65 14.22
C GLY A 496 4.94 -55.54 14.14
N ASP A 497 4.38 -55.80 12.97
CA ASP A 497 2.99 -56.11 12.63
C ASP A 497 1.93 -55.05 12.52
N THR A 498 2.06 -53.77 12.93
CA THR A 498 1.00 -52.79 12.60
C THR A 498 0.97 -52.42 11.12
N ALA A 499 2.08 -52.59 10.41
CA ALA A 499 2.16 -52.27 8.97
C ALA A 499 1.39 -53.24 8.07
N LYS A 500 1.12 -54.48 8.56
CA LYS A 500 0.47 -55.56 7.78
C LYS A 500 -1.06 -55.57 7.85
N LYS A 501 -1.69 -54.81 8.77
CA LYS A 501 -3.14 -54.71 8.85
C LYS A 501 -3.68 -53.74 7.78
N GLY A 502 -4.53 -54.24 6.88
CA GLY A 502 -5.17 -53.41 5.84
C GLY A 502 -6.03 -52.30 6.42
N VAL A 503 -6.28 -51.21 5.62
CA VAL A 503 -7.23 -50.19 5.96
C VAL A 503 -8.65 -50.76 5.89
N SER A 504 -9.47 -50.54 6.91
CA SER A 504 -10.85 -50.96 6.91
C SER A 504 -11.66 -50.24 5.82
N PRO A 505 -12.43 -50.93 4.94
CA PRO A 505 -13.26 -50.26 3.94
C PRO A 505 -14.23 -49.26 4.53
N ALA A 506 -14.75 -49.53 5.73
CA ALA A 506 -15.65 -48.64 6.45
C ALA A 506 -14.93 -47.30 6.85
N ALA A 507 -13.63 -47.36 7.18
CA ALA A 507 -12.86 -46.16 7.49
C ALA A 507 -12.60 -45.29 6.24
N VAL A 508 -12.39 -45.94 5.09
CA VAL A 508 -12.26 -45.23 3.81
C VAL A 508 -13.55 -44.58 3.40
N LEU A 509 -14.68 -45.32 3.51
CA LEU A 509 -16.01 -44.80 3.18
C LEU A 509 -16.35 -43.57 4.05
N PHE A 510 -16.07 -43.66 5.35
CA PHE A 510 -16.34 -42.54 6.25
C PHE A 510 -15.43 -41.34 5.98
N ALA A 511 -14.16 -41.54 5.73
CA ALA A 511 -13.29 -40.45 5.33
C ALA A 511 -13.76 -39.81 4.02
N ALA A 512 -14.22 -40.61 3.05
CA ALA A 512 -14.81 -40.12 1.82
C ALA A 512 -16.06 -39.28 2.08
N LEU A 513 -16.96 -39.73 3.01
CA LEU A 513 -18.13 -38.97 3.42
C LEU A 513 -17.78 -37.65 4.08
N LEU A 514 -16.79 -37.64 5.01
CA LEU A 514 -16.32 -36.42 5.62
C LEU A 514 -15.70 -35.47 4.59
N GLY A 515 -14.94 -36.00 3.63
CA GLY A 515 -14.34 -35.21 2.53
C GLY A 515 -15.44 -34.62 1.62
N LEU A 516 -16.50 -35.37 1.33
CA LEU A 516 -17.63 -34.86 0.54
C LEU A 516 -18.33 -33.71 1.28
N VAL A 517 -18.64 -33.89 2.56
CA VAL A 517 -19.26 -32.81 3.37
C VAL A 517 -18.35 -31.60 3.47
N ALA A 518 -17.03 -31.79 3.67
CA ALA A 518 -16.07 -30.70 3.68
C ALA A 518 -16.07 -29.95 2.34
N TYR A 519 -16.17 -30.65 1.21
CA TYR A 519 -16.27 -30.05 -0.12
C TYR A 519 -17.56 -29.24 -0.30
N VAL A 520 -18.70 -29.77 0.13
CA VAL A 520 -20.00 -29.07 0.09
C VAL A 520 -19.96 -27.79 0.95
N VAL A 521 -19.35 -27.86 2.13
CA VAL A 521 -19.18 -26.68 2.98
C VAL A 521 -18.23 -25.68 2.34
N TYR A 522 -17.10 -26.14 1.81
CA TYR A 522 -16.14 -25.31 1.10
C TYR A 522 -16.79 -24.53 -0.05
N SER A 523 -17.64 -25.19 -0.85
CA SER A 523 -18.33 -24.53 -1.97
C SER A 523 -19.34 -23.46 -1.55
N ARG A 524 -19.71 -23.41 -0.25
CA ARG A 524 -20.63 -22.42 0.32
C ARG A 524 -19.96 -21.37 1.19
N LEU A 525 -18.67 -21.52 1.48
CA LEU A 525 -17.92 -20.53 2.24
C LEU A 525 -17.58 -19.32 1.36
N PRO A 526 -17.77 -18.09 1.87
CA PRO A 526 -17.27 -16.90 1.19
C PRO A 526 -15.76 -17.00 1.00
N GLN A 527 -15.28 -16.78 -0.24
CA GLN A 527 -13.85 -16.82 -0.55
C GLN A 527 -13.33 -15.43 -0.70
N GLU A 528 -12.31 -15.10 0.08
CA GLU A 528 -11.61 -13.82 0.05
C GLU A 528 -10.10 -14.04 -0.07
N PHE A 529 -9.39 -13.10 -0.69
CA PHE A 529 -7.93 -13.17 -0.73
C PHE A 529 -7.35 -12.85 0.66
N VAL A 530 -7.65 -11.67 1.18
CA VAL A 530 -7.29 -11.24 2.55
C VAL A 530 -8.58 -10.74 3.21
N PRO A 531 -8.88 -11.14 4.46
CA PRO A 531 -10.06 -10.66 5.18
C PRO A 531 -10.00 -9.15 5.39
N ASP A 532 -11.16 -8.51 5.40
CA ASP A 532 -11.28 -7.11 5.78
C ASP A 532 -10.80 -6.87 7.21
N GLU A 533 -9.96 -5.86 7.38
CA GLU A 533 -9.39 -5.45 8.67
C GLU A 533 -9.86 -4.05 9.09
N ASP A 534 -10.05 -3.84 10.38
CA ASP A 534 -10.28 -2.51 10.92
C ASP A 534 -8.93 -1.78 11.07
N MET A 535 -8.57 -0.98 10.06
CA MET A 535 -7.33 -0.22 10.02
C MET A 535 -7.35 1.05 10.90
N GLY A 536 -8.47 1.34 11.61
CA GLY A 536 -8.62 2.54 12.44
C GLY A 536 -8.79 3.83 11.65
N MET A 537 -9.09 3.75 10.35
CA MET A 537 -9.22 4.88 9.45
C MET A 537 -10.26 4.60 8.37
N LEU A 538 -10.96 5.66 7.97
CA LEU A 538 -11.90 5.68 6.84
C LEU A 538 -11.57 6.88 5.94
N TYR A 539 -11.94 6.76 4.67
CA TYR A 539 -11.94 7.89 3.75
C TYR A 539 -13.36 8.26 3.35
N ILE A 540 -13.62 9.54 3.23
CA ILE A 540 -14.80 10.06 2.53
C ILE A 540 -14.27 10.70 1.26
N ASP A 541 -14.62 10.16 0.12
CA ASP A 541 -14.29 10.70 -1.20
C ASP A 541 -15.49 11.52 -1.69
N CYS A 542 -15.25 12.72 -2.17
CA CYS A 542 -16.29 13.69 -2.51
C CYS A 542 -16.08 14.23 -3.92
N LYS A 543 -17.12 14.19 -4.73
CA LYS A 543 -17.20 14.84 -6.03
C LYS A 543 -18.43 15.76 -6.05
N THR A 544 -18.22 17.07 -6.16
CA THR A 544 -19.29 18.03 -6.46
C THR A 544 -19.53 18.13 -7.96
N ALA A 545 -20.54 18.85 -8.38
CA ALA A 545 -20.87 19.01 -9.80
C ALA A 545 -19.66 19.55 -10.61
N GLU A 546 -19.59 19.19 -11.88
CA GLU A 546 -18.52 19.69 -12.75
C GLU A 546 -18.58 21.21 -12.88
N GLY A 547 -17.41 21.86 -12.91
CA GLY A 547 -17.30 23.32 -12.88
C GLY A 547 -17.45 23.97 -11.49
N THR A 548 -17.67 23.19 -10.41
CA THR A 548 -17.73 23.73 -9.05
C THR A 548 -16.35 24.17 -8.59
N PRO A 549 -16.18 25.43 -8.11
CA PRO A 549 -14.89 25.89 -7.61
C PRO A 549 -14.55 25.27 -6.26
N MET A 550 -13.24 25.20 -5.94
CA MET A 550 -12.72 24.58 -4.71
C MET A 550 -13.33 25.16 -3.43
N GLU A 551 -13.64 26.47 -3.40
CA GLU A 551 -14.25 27.10 -2.22
C GLU A 551 -15.66 26.56 -1.93
N ALA A 552 -16.46 26.31 -2.98
CA ALA A 552 -17.79 25.70 -2.82
C ALA A 552 -17.66 24.22 -2.37
N THR A 553 -16.72 23.47 -2.94
CA THR A 553 -16.39 22.11 -2.49
C THR A 553 -15.94 22.12 -1.01
N SER A 554 -15.14 23.11 -0.61
CA SER A 554 -14.71 23.31 0.79
C SER A 554 -15.88 23.51 1.74
N LYS A 555 -16.89 24.31 1.36
CA LYS A 555 -18.11 24.54 2.16
C LYS A 555 -18.88 23.25 2.38
N VAL A 556 -19.03 22.43 1.36
CA VAL A 556 -19.66 21.11 1.47
C VAL A 556 -18.89 20.23 2.44
N MET A 557 -17.56 20.16 2.31
CA MET A 557 -16.72 19.32 3.19
C MET A 557 -16.71 19.79 4.64
N ARG A 558 -16.79 21.10 4.91
CA ARG A 558 -16.93 21.63 6.28
C ARG A 558 -18.27 21.22 6.89
N ARG A 559 -19.36 21.20 6.12
CA ARG A 559 -20.66 20.69 6.61
C ARG A 559 -20.58 19.19 6.94
N VAL A 560 -19.92 18.38 6.09
CA VAL A 560 -19.66 16.97 6.36
C VAL A 560 -18.85 16.80 7.64
N TYR A 561 -17.77 17.56 7.80
CA TYR A 561 -16.95 17.54 9.02
C TYR A 561 -17.78 17.84 10.28
N GLY A 562 -18.63 18.87 10.23
CA GLY A 562 -19.47 19.28 11.34
C GLY A 562 -20.39 18.17 11.88
N GLU A 563 -20.83 17.24 11.01
CA GLU A 563 -21.63 16.08 11.42
C GLU A 563 -20.79 14.85 11.75
N VAL A 564 -19.76 14.56 10.96
CA VAL A 564 -18.91 13.39 11.15
C VAL A 564 -18.10 13.46 12.45
N SER A 565 -17.64 14.65 12.82
CA SER A 565 -16.87 14.86 14.06
C SER A 565 -17.67 14.58 15.35
N LYS A 566 -19.01 14.60 15.29
CA LYS A 566 -19.90 14.28 16.42
C LYS A 566 -20.09 12.78 16.63
N ILE A 567 -19.68 11.93 15.67
CA ILE A 567 -19.87 10.48 15.77
C ILE A 567 -18.94 9.90 16.85
N PRO A 568 -19.48 9.18 17.85
CA PRO A 568 -18.65 8.52 18.85
C PRO A 568 -17.69 7.52 18.22
N GLY A 569 -16.39 7.64 18.55
CA GLY A 569 -15.32 6.83 17.99
C GLY A 569 -14.55 7.49 16.85
N VAL A 570 -14.95 8.67 16.40
CA VAL A 570 -14.16 9.54 15.50
C VAL A 570 -13.23 10.40 16.34
N LYS A 571 -11.95 10.37 16.07
CA LYS A 571 -10.90 11.09 16.81
C LYS A 571 -10.46 12.37 16.11
N LYS A 572 -10.22 12.28 14.80
CA LYS A 572 -9.66 13.39 14.01
C LYS A 572 -10.18 13.28 12.57
N CYS A 573 -10.34 14.44 11.94
CA CYS A 573 -10.66 14.52 10.50
C CYS A 573 -9.72 15.51 9.83
N THR A 574 -9.17 15.12 8.68
CA THR A 574 -8.35 15.98 7.84
C THR A 574 -8.90 15.92 6.41
N THR A 575 -9.21 17.07 5.85
CA THR A 575 -9.74 17.18 4.48
C THR A 575 -8.64 17.67 3.55
N LEU A 576 -8.47 17.01 2.41
CA LEU A 576 -7.66 17.45 1.29
C LEU A 576 -8.58 17.82 0.14
N LEU A 577 -8.56 19.10 -0.24
CA LEU A 577 -9.30 19.67 -1.36
C LEU A 577 -8.44 19.59 -2.62
N GLY A 578 -9.06 19.40 -3.77
CA GLY A 578 -8.39 19.30 -5.06
C GLY A 578 -7.97 17.87 -5.45
N GLU A 579 -8.20 16.86 -4.62
CA GLU A 579 -7.80 15.49 -4.87
C GLU A 579 -8.87 14.50 -4.39
N SER A 580 -9.21 13.53 -5.23
CA SER A 580 -10.10 12.40 -4.95
C SER A 580 -9.31 11.10 -5.07
N ILE A 581 -9.75 10.06 -4.36
CA ILE A 581 -9.19 8.71 -4.47
C ILE A 581 -9.71 8.02 -5.75
N ILE A 582 -10.97 8.27 -6.11
CA ILE A 582 -11.66 7.60 -7.22
C ILE A 582 -11.48 8.38 -8.53
N ASN A 583 -11.65 9.72 -8.48
CA ASN A 583 -11.81 10.57 -9.67
C ASN A 583 -10.56 11.40 -10.01
N GLY A 584 -9.46 11.25 -9.27
CA GLY A 584 -8.20 11.96 -9.50
C GLY A 584 -8.21 13.41 -8.97
N SER A 585 -7.64 14.35 -9.71
CA SER A 585 -7.46 15.74 -9.26
C SER A 585 -8.46 16.70 -9.94
N GLY A 586 -8.94 17.70 -9.19
CA GLY A 586 -9.85 18.74 -9.69
C GLY A 586 -10.42 19.59 -8.57
N GLU A 587 -10.81 20.82 -8.85
CA GLU A 587 -11.36 21.77 -7.85
C GLU A 587 -12.65 21.28 -7.21
N ASN A 588 -13.47 20.51 -7.96
CA ASN A 588 -14.69 19.89 -7.49
C ASN A 588 -14.47 18.55 -6.76
N GLN A 589 -13.21 18.21 -6.48
CA GLN A 589 -12.83 16.97 -5.82
C GLN A 589 -12.32 17.25 -4.40
N ALA A 590 -12.64 16.36 -3.48
CA ALA A 590 -12.08 16.39 -2.14
C ALA A 590 -12.04 14.99 -1.54
N LYS A 591 -11.14 14.77 -0.59
CA LYS A 591 -11.14 13.59 0.26
C LYS A 591 -10.96 13.97 1.71
N MET A 592 -11.68 13.32 2.60
CA MET A 592 -11.51 13.48 4.04
C MET A 592 -10.96 12.18 4.64
N VAL A 593 -9.88 12.29 5.39
CA VAL A 593 -9.32 11.21 6.20
C VAL A 593 -9.97 11.27 7.57
N VAL A 594 -10.72 10.25 7.93
CA VAL A 594 -11.39 10.12 9.23
C VAL A 594 -10.61 9.10 10.05
N VAL A 595 -9.88 9.56 11.05
CA VAL A 595 -9.12 8.72 11.97
C VAL A 595 -9.99 8.39 13.18
N LEU A 596 -10.06 7.11 13.50
CA LEU A 596 -10.89 6.59 14.57
C LEU A 596 -10.11 6.52 15.90
N ASP A 597 -10.83 6.43 17.00
CA ASP A 597 -10.23 6.17 18.31
C ASP A 597 -9.52 4.80 18.36
N ASP A 598 -8.66 4.63 19.37
CA ASP A 598 -7.96 3.37 19.60
C ASP A 598 -8.94 2.19 19.72
N TRP A 599 -8.58 1.03 19.17
CA TRP A 599 -9.41 -0.19 19.17
C TRP A 599 -9.87 -0.61 20.57
N SER A 600 -9.07 -0.34 21.60
CA SER A 600 -9.41 -0.63 22.99
C SER A 600 -10.54 0.22 23.54
N LYS A 601 -10.79 1.40 22.97
CA LYS A 601 -11.85 2.34 23.37
C LYS A 601 -13.13 2.18 22.55
N ARG A 602 -13.09 1.39 21.47
CA ARG A 602 -14.20 1.18 20.54
C ARG A 602 -14.87 -0.18 20.80
N GLY A 603 -16.21 -0.18 21.02
CA GLY A 603 -17.02 -1.40 21.05
C GLY A 603 -17.43 -1.85 19.64
N ARG A 604 -18.25 -2.93 19.56
CA ARG A 604 -18.76 -3.46 18.28
C ARG A 604 -19.55 -2.42 17.47
N ASP A 605 -20.31 -1.55 18.13
CA ASP A 605 -21.10 -0.48 17.48
C ASP A 605 -20.27 0.73 17.05
N SER A 606 -18.98 0.72 17.34
CA SER A 606 -17.98 1.74 16.96
C SER A 606 -16.83 1.13 16.15
N SER A 607 -17.06 -0.04 15.51
CA SER A 607 -16.13 -0.60 14.52
C SER A 607 -16.04 0.32 13.29
N SER A 608 -14.97 0.21 12.51
CA SER A 608 -14.82 0.98 11.27
C SER A 608 -15.99 0.76 10.30
N TYR A 609 -16.55 -0.46 10.26
CA TYR A 609 -17.74 -0.78 9.49
C TYR A 609 -18.98 -0.02 10.00
N ALA A 610 -19.25 -0.09 11.31
CA ALA A 610 -20.43 0.55 11.90
C ALA A 610 -20.36 2.09 11.80
N ILE A 611 -19.17 2.67 12.02
CA ILE A 611 -18.94 4.12 11.82
C ILE A 611 -19.10 4.47 10.33
N GLY A 612 -18.57 3.68 9.42
CA GLY A 612 -18.72 3.88 7.98
C GLY A 612 -20.18 3.93 7.53
N GLN A 613 -21.05 3.05 8.08
CA GLN A 613 -22.49 3.07 7.80
C GLN A 613 -23.17 4.31 8.37
N LYS A 614 -22.72 4.82 9.52
CA LYS A 614 -23.25 6.08 10.08
C LYS A 614 -22.84 7.28 9.21
N ILE A 615 -21.57 7.30 8.77
CA ILE A 615 -21.08 8.34 7.85
C ILE A 615 -21.83 8.28 6.53
N LYS A 616 -22.05 7.09 5.95
CA LYS A 616 -22.81 6.92 4.70
C LYS A 616 -24.22 7.55 4.80
N LYS A 617 -24.92 7.34 5.91
CA LYS A 617 -26.24 7.98 6.12
C LYS A 617 -26.19 9.50 6.15
N ILE A 618 -25.10 10.07 6.65
CA ILE A 618 -24.89 11.53 6.65
C ILE A 618 -24.60 12.02 5.23
N THR A 619 -23.69 11.34 4.53
CA THR A 619 -23.30 11.72 3.17
C THR A 619 -24.41 11.55 2.15
N ASP A 620 -25.25 10.51 2.27
CA ASP A 620 -26.44 10.28 1.44
C ASP A 620 -27.50 11.40 1.62
N GLY A 621 -27.46 12.14 2.73
CA GLY A 621 -28.30 13.30 3.01
C GLY A 621 -27.81 14.63 2.40
N ILE A 622 -26.71 14.62 1.65
CA ILE A 622 -26.11 15.84 1.05
C ILE A 622 -26.19 15.73 -0.47
N PRO A 623 -27.25 16.30 -1.09
CA PRO A 623 -27.50 16.12 -2.53
C PRO A 623 -26.55 16.91 -3.43
N GLU A 624 -25.78 17.86 -2.89
CA GLU A 624 -24.88 18.72 -3.66
C GLU A 624 -23.59 18.04 -4.09
N ALA A 625 -23.32 16.83 -3.59
CA ALA A 625 -22.12 16.10 -3.91
C ALA A 625 -22.35 14.57 -3.93
N GLU A 626 -21.68 13.90 -4.82
CA GLU A 626 -21.55 12.45 -4.83
C GLU A 626 -20.44 12.05 -3.85
N MET A 627 -20.76 11.26 -2.83
CA MET A 627 -19.80 10.90 -1.79
C MET A 627 -19.72 9.41 -1.59
N PHE A 628 -18.49 8.93 -1.43
CA PHE A 628 -18.20 7.51 -1.17
C PHE A 628 -17.43 7.36 0.15
N VAL A 629 -17.92 6.47 1.00
CA VAL A 629 -17.23 6.11 2.24
C VAL A 629 -16.39 4.85 1.99
N LEU A 630 -15.07 5.01 2.01
CA LEU A 630 -14.11 3.98 1.63
C LEU A 630 -13.38 3.47 2.87
N ARG A 631 -13.20 2.15 2.95
CA ARG A 631 -12.34 1.53 3.97
C ARG A 631 -10.92 1.37 3.41
N THR A 632 -9.94 1.51 4.28
CA THR A 632 -8.54 1.28 3.91
C THR A 632 -8.31 -0.21 3.68
N PRO A 633 -7.72 -0.63 2.55
CA PRO A 633 -7.40 -2.03 2.32
C PRO A 633 -6.35 -2.53 3.31
N PRO A 634 -6.43 -3.80 3.75
CA PRO A 634 -5.50 -4.36 4.74
C PRO A 634 -4.07 -4.46 4.20
N VAL A 635 -3.89 -4.59 2.89
CA VAL A 635 -2.59 -4.61 2.21
C VAL A 635 -2.47 -3.40 1.32
N LYS A 636 -1.56 -2.49 1.66
CA LYS A 636 -1.31 -1.26 0.90
C LYS A 636 -0.70 -1.55 -0.47
N GLY A 637 -1.04 -0.74 -1.45
CA GLY A 637 -0.50 -0.84 -2.82
C GLY A 637 -1.18 -1.87 -3.73
N MET A 638 -2.22 -2.57 -3.27
CA MET A 638 -2.95 -3.57 -4.05
C MET A 638 -4.40 -3.19 -4.40
N GLY A 639 -4.72 -1.92 -4.36
CA GLY A 639 -6.05 -1.38 -4.63
C GLY A 639 -6.56 -0.50 -3.49
N THR A 640 -7.60 0.28 -3.75
CA THR A 640 -8.15 1.26 -2.80
C THR A 640 -9.42 0.79 -2.09
N GLN A 641 -10.08 -0.26 -2.60
CA GLN A 641 -11.38 -0.75 -2.10
C GLN A 641 -11.50 -2.27 -2.19
N GLY A 642 -12.38 -2.86 -1.38
CA GLY A 642 -12.84 -4.23 -1.54
C GLY A 642 -13.76 -4.35 -2.77
N GLY A 643 -13.75 -5.50 -3.45
CA GLY A 643 -14.56 -5.78 -4.64
C GLY A 643 -13.74 -6.23 -5.84
N VAL A 644 -14.39 -6.32 -7.00
CA VAL A 644 -13.79 -6.71 -8.28
C VAL A 644 -13.44 -5.47 -9.07
N THR A 645 -12.16 -5.30 -9.42
CA THR A 645 -11.68 -4.17 -10.22
C THR A 645 -11.47 -4.62 -11.66
N VAL A 646 -12.30 -4.12 -12.57
CA VAL A 646 -12.18 -4.31 -14.02
C VAL A 646 -11.59 -3.06 -14.65
N LEU A 647 -10.69 -3.25 -15.60
CA LEU A 647 -10.03 -2.20 -16.35
C LEU A 647 -10.52 -2.28 -17.80
N PHE A 648 -11.20 -1.23 -18.27
CA PHE A 648 -11.59 -1.10 -19.68
C PHE A 648 -10.53 -0.32 -20.44
N GLN A 649 -10.19 -0.79 -21.64
CA GLN A 649 -9.22 -0.14 -22.54
C GLN A 649 -9.81 0.04 -23.94
N SER A 650 -9.48 1.16 -24.60
CA SER A 650 -9.78 1.40 -26.03
C SER A 650 -8.58 1.00 -26.87
N ILE A 651 -8.77 0.08 -27.82
CA ILE A 651 -7.69 -0.35 -28.71
C ILE A 651 -7.82 0.34 -30.06
N GLY A 652 -6.78 1.09 -30.44
CA GLY A 652 -6.66 1.69 -31.78
C GLY A 652 -7.31 3.05 -31.96
N ASP A 653 -8.23 3.48 -31.09
CA ASP A 653 -8.84 4.81 -31.11
C ASP A 653 -8.72 5.47 -29.73
N ASN A 654 -8.02 6.60 -29.66
CA ASN A 654 -7.85 7.39 -28.44
C ASN A 654 -8.86 8.54 -28.37
N ASP A 655 -10.08 8.39 -28.90
CA ASP A 655 -11.16 9.36 -28.78
C ASP A 655 -11.82 9.26 -27.40
N PRO A 656 -11.64 10.28 -26.52
CA PRO A 656 -12.18 10.26 -25.18
C PRO A 656 -13.71 10.18 -25.13
N VAL A 657 -14.41 10.78 -26.11
CA VAL A 657 -15.88 10.83 -26.13
C VAL A 657 -16.46 9.45 -26.45
N LYS A 658 -15.90 8.76 -27.43
CA LYS A 658 -16.32 7.39 -27.74
C LYS A 658 -16.03 6.46 -26.58
N PHE A 659 -14.86 6.60 -25.97
CA PHE A 659 -14.45 5.81 -24.83
C PHE A 659 -15.40 6.02 -23.64
N SER A 660 -15.70 7.28 -23.28
CA SER A 660 -16.64 7.62 -22.20
C SER A 660 -18.02 6.97 -22.41
N ARG A 661 -18.55 7.04 -23.63
CA ARG A 661 -19.87 6.48 -23.97
C ARG A 661 -19.90 4.97 -23.73
N GLU A 662 -18.85 4.26 -24.16
CA GLU A 662 -18.76 2.81 -23.97
C GLU A 662 -18.62 2.44 -22.48
N VAL A 663 -17.75 3.13 -21.74
CA VAL A 663 -17.56 2.92 -20.31
C VAL A 663 -18.86 3.12 -19.53
N LEU A 664 -19.57 4.22 -19.78
CA LEU A 664 -20.84 4.49 -19.09
C LEU A 664 -21.92 3.47 -19.46
N ARG A 665 -21.94 2.99 -20.71
CA ARG A 665 -22.83 1.91 -21.15
C ARG A 665 -22.50 0.61 -20.38
N MET A 666 -21.24 0.22 -20.30
CA MET A 666 -20.81 -0.98 -19.58
C MET A 666 -21.07 -0.86 -18.08
N ARG A 667 -20.86 0.31 -17.48
CA ARG A 667 -21.22 0.60 -16.07
C ARG A 667 -22.72 0.38 -15.84
N GLY A 668 -23.57 0.82 -16.77
CA GLY A 668 -25.01 0.58 -16.72
C GLY A 668 -25.38 -0.92 -16.80
N GLU A 669 -24.68 -1.69 -17.65
CA GLU A 669 -24.89 -3.15 -17.75
C GLU A 669 -24.41 -3.89 -16.49
N LEU A 670 -23.25 -3.54 -15.96
CA LEU A 670 -22.73 -4.07 -14.70
C LEU A 670 -23.67 -3.75 -13.52
N GLY A 671 -24.21 -2.54 -13.48
CA GLY A 671 -25.16 -2.11 -12.45
C GLY A 671 -26.51 -2.85 -12.45
N LYS A 672 -26.89 -3.51 -13.54
CA LYS A 672 -28.10 -4.35 -13.64
C LYS A 672 -27.94 -5.72 -13.01
N SER A 673 -26.72 -6.14 -12.69
CA SER A 673 -26.47 -7.47 -12.12
C SER A 673 -27.13 -7.61 -10.74
N PRO A 674 -27.81 -8.75 -10.45
CA PRO A 674 -28.39 -9.00 -9.14
C PRO A 674 -27.35 -9.15 -8.03
N LEU A 675 -26.08 -9.41 -8.39
CA LEU A 675 -24.97 -9.64 -7.45
C LEU A 675 -24.32 -8.34 -7.01
N VAL A 676 -24.58 -7.21 -7.66
CA VAL A 676 -23.93 -5.94 -7.38
C VAL A 676 -24.68 -5.14 -6.31
N GLU A 677 -23.95 -4.54 -5.39
CA GLU A 677 -24.42 -3.45 -4.53
C GLU A 677 -24.25 -2.09 -5.21
N MET A 678 -23.04 -1.88 -5.79
CA MET A 678 -22.68 -0.62 -6.41
C MET A 678 -21.54 -0.82 -7.43
N VAL A 679 -21.56 -0.03 -8.51
CA VAL A 679 -20.43 0.11 -9.44
C VAL A 679 -19.88 1.52 -9.30
N THR A 680 -18.57 1.67 -9.08
CA THR A 680 -17.90 2.96 -8.92
C THR A 680 -16.73 3.08 -9.87
N GLY A 681 -16.34 4.30 -10.22
CA GLY A 681 -15.31 4.60 -11.20
C GLY A 681 -15.89 5.38 -12.37
N GLY A 682 -15.34 5.19 -13.55
CA GLY A 682 -15.85 5.78 -14.79
C GLY A 682 -14.84 6.66 -15.49
N PHE A 683 -15.17 6.95 -16.73
CA PHE A 683 -14.50 7.94 -17.56
C PHE A 683 -15.54 8.95 -18.04
N TYR A 684 -15.40 10.20 -17.63
CA TYR A 684 -16.38 11.24 -17.84
C TYR A 684 -15.85 12.29 -18.81
N THR A 685 -16.74 12.80 -19.66
CA THR A 685 -16.46 13.87 -20.63
C THR A 685 -17.51 15.00 -20.50
N ASP A 686 -17.92 15.27 -19.27
CA ASP A 686 -18.97 16.22 -18.92
C ASP A 686 -18.43 17.54 -18.33
N THR A 687 -17.11 17.73 -18.35
CA THR A 687 -16.48 18.97 -17.90
C THR A 687 -16.67 20.06 -18.96
N PRO A 688 -17.17 21.26 -18.58
CA PRO A 688 -17.32 22.36 -19.51
C PRO A 688 -15.96 22.89 -19.95
N HIS A 689 -15.76 22.98 -21.26
CA HIS A 689 -14.57 23.54 -21.91
C HIS A 689 -14.98 24.69 -22.80
N LEU A 690 -14.14 25.71 -22.90
CA LEU A 690 -14.32 26.83 -23.84
C LEU A 690 -13.39 26.61 -25.04
N ARG A 691 -13.92 26.14 -26.17
CA ARG A 691 -13.15 25.98 -27.38
C ARG A 691 -12.96 27.34 -28.06
N ILE A 692 -11.70 27.70 -28.28
CA ILE A 692 -11.30 28.93 -28.99
C ILE A 692 -10.95 28.56 -30.43
N ILE A 693 -11.68 29.13 -31.37
CA ILE A 693 -11.51 28.94 -32.82
C ILE A 693 -10.92 30.24 -33.38
N ILE A 694 -9.64 30.17 -33.83
CA ILE A 694 -8.93 31.34 -34.39
C ILE A 694 -9.27 31.48 -35.87
N ASP A 695 -9.72 32.67 -36.28
CA ASP A 695 -9.93 33.04 -37.66
C ASP A 695 -8.60 33.43 -38.33
N ARG A 696 -7.99 32.48 -39.03
CA ARG A 696 -6.68 32.68 -39.66
C ARG A 696 -6.66 33.77 -40.68
N ALA A 697 -7.78 34.00 -41.41
CA ALA A 697 -7.88 35.03 -42.43
C ALA A 697 -7.87 36.42 -41.81
N LYS A 698 -8.63 36.62 -40.72
CA LYS A 698 -8.63 37.87 -39.98
C LYS A 698 -7.26 38.14 -39.33
N CYS A 699 -6.60 37.13 -38.81
CA CYS A 699 -5.27 37.29 -38.22
C CYS A 699 -4.26 37.82 -39.27
N GLU A 700 -4.29 37.28 -40.48
CA GLU A 700 -3.41 37.73 -41.55
C GLU A 700 -3.74 39.14 -42.01
N LEU A 701 -5.04 39.48 -42.19
CA LEU A 701 -5.50 40.80 -42.57
C LEU A 701 -5.09 41.86 -41.52
N MET A 702 -5.21 41.57 -40.25
CA MET A 702 -4.80 42.46 -39.15
C MET A 702 -3.33 42.37 -38.80
N LYS A 703 -2.56 41.54 -39.51
CA LYS A 703 -1.12 41.30 -39.30
C LYS A 703 -0.80 40.87 -37.87
N VAL A 704 -1.66 40.08 -37.23
CA VAL A 704 -1.45 39.54 -35.89
C VAL A 704 -0.89 38.14 -36.00
N PRO A 705 0.32 37.84 -35.44
CA PRO A 705 0.86 36.49 -35.39
C PRO A 705 -0.06 35.59 -34.57
N MET A 706 -0.36 34.39 -35.05
CA MET A 706 -1.16 33.43 -34.28
C MET A 706 -0.51 33.04 -32.94
N SER A 707 0.84 32.96 -32.92
CA SER A 707 1.59 32.74 -31.69
C SER A 707 1.31 33.77 -30.60
N SER A 708 1.16 35.07 -30.99
CA SER A 708 0.84 36.12 -30.02
C SER A 708 -0.53 35.95 -29.40
N ILE A 709 -1.52 35.40 -30.13
CA ILE A 709 -2.83 35.08 -29.59
C ILE A 709 -2.73 33.97 -28.52
N TYR A 710 -2.07 32.88 -28.84
CA TYR A 710 -1.85 31.79 -27.90
C TYR A 710 -1.09 32.27 -26.65
N THR A 711 -0.01 33.06 -26.85
CA THR A 711 0.78 33.60 -25.76
C THR A 711 -0.06 34.56 -24.91
N ALA A 712 -0.87 35.43 -25.50
CA ALA A 712 -1.70 36.35 -24.76
C ALA A 712 -2.77 35.61 -23.93
N LEU A 713 -3.42 34.59 -24.50
CA LEU A 713 -4.37 33.74 -23.78
C LEU A 713 -3.69 33.00 -22.62
N GLN A 714 -2.53 32.37 -22.88
CA GLN A 714 -1.76 31.67 -21.86
C GLN A 714 -1.32 32.58 -20.72
N HIS A 715 -0.84 33.81 -21.04
CA HIS A 715 -0.36 34.76 -20.05
C HIS A 715 -1.50 35.37 -19.21
N ASN A 716 -2.71 35.52 -19.76
CA ASN A 716 -3.82 36.06 -19.02
C ASN A 716 -4.58 34.97 -18.23
N LEU A 717 -4.85 33.84 -18.83
CA LEU A 717 -5.72 32.79 -18.25
C LEU A 717 -4.94 31.70 -17.51
N GLY A 718 -3.73 31.38 -17.98
CA GLY A 718 -2.83 30.44 -17.33
C GLY A 718 -1.90 31.16 -16.34
N SER A 719 -1.41 30.46 -15.33
CA SER A 719 -0.38 30.95 -14.42
C SER A 719 0.99 30.60 -15.02
N ILE A 720 1.68 31.60 -15.56
CA ILE A 720 2.99 31.40 -16.21
C ILE A 720 4.15 31.57 -15.25
N TYR A 721 5.13 30.71 -15.38
CA TYR A 721 6.44 30.89 -14.77
C TYR A 721 7.27 31.92 -15.53
N VAL A 722 7.69 32.97 -14.85
CA VAL A 722 8.48 34.05 -15.47
C VAL A 722 9.98 33.82 -15.23
N ASN A 723 10.40 33.76 -13.98
CA ASN A 723 11.76 33.47 -13.52
C ASN A 723 11.76 33.17 -12.00
N ASP A 724 12.93 33.12 -11.37
CA ASP A 724 13.09 32.81 -9.95
C ASP A 724 13.33 34.05 -9.10
N VAL A 725 12.98 33.96 -7.82
CA VAL A 725 13.22 34.94 -6.76
C VAL A 725 13.81 34.24 -5.54
N ASN A 726 14.71 34.93 -4.84
CA ASN A 726 15.26 34.44 -3.58
C ASN A 726 14.44 35.03 -2.42
N LEU A 727 13.57 34.21 -1.81
CA LEU A 727 12.82 34.57 -0.61
C LEU A 727 13.44 33.85 0.58
N GLY A 728 14.05 34.60 1.49
CA GLY A 728 14.80 34.02 2.60
C GLY A 728 15.93 33.09 2.12
N THR A 729 15.88 31.82 2.54
CA THR A 729 16.85 30.79 2.17
C THR A 729 16.44 29.95 0.97
N GLN A 730 15.27 30.21 0.40
CA GLN A 730 14.68 29.38 -0.66
C GLN A 730 14.70 30.13 -2.01
N VAL A 731 14.84 29.34 -3.07
CA VAL A 731 14.59 29.80 -4.43
C VAL A 731 13.14 29.48 -4.76
N ASN A 732 12.35 30.53 -4.95
CA ASN A 732 10.94 30.47 -5.24
C ASN A 732 10.67 31.00 -6.64
N ARG A 733 9.47 30.74 -7.17
CA ARG A 733 9.11 31.17 -8.51
C ARG A 733 8.44 32.56 -8.51
N VAL A 734 8.63 33.28 -9.61
CA VAL A 734 7.83 34.45 -9.97
C VAL A 734 6.82 34.00 -11.01
N THR A 735 5.55 34.14 -10.69
CA THR A 735 4.45 33.74 -11.57
C THR A 735 3.57 34.96 -11.91
N ALA A 736 3.12 35.04 -13.15
CA ALA A 736 2.26 36.11 -13.63
C ALA A 736 0.96 35.55 -14.22
N MET A 737 -0.14 36.23 -14.04
CA MET A 737 -1.45 35.95 -14.66
C MET A 737 -2.35 37.21 -14.60
N ALA A 738 -3.47 37.24 -15.34
CA ALA A 738 -4.43 38.29 -15.16
C ALA A 738 -5.03 38.28 -13.76
N ASP A 739 -5.41 39.43 -13.27
CA ASP A 739 -6.21 39.60 -12.06
C ASP A 739 -7.56 38.86 -12.20
N TRP A 740 -8.20 38.54 -11.07
CA TRP A 740 -9.48 37.80 -11.05
C TRP A 740 -10.56 38.49 -11.86
N THR A 741 -10.57 39.85 -11.91
CA THR A 741 -11.52 40.66 -12.68
C THR A 741 -11.41 40.48 -14.19
N GLY A 742 -10.27 40.07 -14.70
CA GLY A 742 -10.04 39.81 -16.13
C GLY A 742 -10.14 38.33 -16.54
N ARG A 743 -10.67 37.45 -15.67
CA ARG A 743 -10.88 36.03 -15.92
C ARG A 743 -12.00 35.39 -15.08
N ALA A 744 -12.97 36.19 -14.67
CA ALA A 744 -14.10 35.75 -13.85
C ALA A 744 -15.17 35.03 -14.67
N SER A 745 -15.28 35.32 -15.98
CA SER A 745 -16.24 34.72 -16.88
C SER A 745 -15.66 34.40 -18.26
N PRO A 746 -16.29 33.51 -19.05
CA PRO A 746 -15.91 33.28 -20.45
C PRO A 746 -15.87 34.55 -21.32
N GLU A 747 -16.66 35.53 -20.97
CA GLU A 747 -16.70 36.80 -21.66
C GLU A 747 -15.43 37.64 -21.52
N ASP A 748 -14.65 37.44 -20.45
CA ASP A 748 -13.42 38.17 -20.18
C ASP A 748 -12.30 37.88 -21.18
N VAL A 749 -12.39 36.77 -21.93
CA VAL A 749 -11.53 36.47 -23.08
C VAL A 749 -11.56 37.59 -24.11
N LYS A 750 -12.72 38.30 -24.24
CA LYS A 750 -12.91 39.43 -25.16
C LYS A 750 -12.11 40.66 -24.75
N SER A 751 -11.77 40.80 -23.48
CA SER A 751 -10.99 41.93 -22.93
C SER A 751 -9.48 41.79 -23.10
N ILE A 752 -9.00 40.67 -23.64
CA ILE A 752 -7.58 40.41 -23.88
C ILE A 752 -7.17 41.09 -25.21
N TYR A 753 -6.03 41.79 -25.20
CA TYR A 753 -5.48 42.44 -26.37
C TYR A 753 -4.17 41.81 -26.81
N VAL A 754 -3.96 41.76 -28.11
CA VAL A 754 -2.73 41.32 -28.78
C VAL A 754 -2.13 42.41 -29.64
N ARG A 755 -0.81 42.48 -29.77
CA ARG A 755 -0.15 43.49 -30.59
C ARG A 755 -0.01 42.98 -32.02
N SER A 756 -0.44 43.80 -33.02
CA SER A 756 -0.17 43.58 -34.42
C SER A 756 1.28 43.82 -34.76
N LYS A 757 1.81 43.30 -35.87
CA LYS A 757 3.13 43.66 -36.42
C LYS A 757 3.28 45.15 -36.73
N THR A 758 2.19 45.86 -36.89
CA THR A 758 2.18 47.33 -37.07
C THR A 758 2.24 48.12 -35.76
N GLY A 759 2.18 47.44 -34.59
CA GLY A 759 2.21 48.03 -33.26
C GLY A 759 0.84 48.35 -32.67
N GLU A 760 -0.25 48.14 -33.42
CA GLU A 760 -1.62 48.40 -32.96
C GLU A 760 -2.11 47.28 -32.01
N MET A 761 -2.91 47.67 -31.02
CA MET A 761 -3.54 46.72 -30.08
C MET A 761 -4.89 46.26 -30.64
N VAL A 762 -5.02 44.97 -30.88
CA VAL A 762 -6.20 44.30 -31.44
C VAL A 762 -6.88 43.46 -30.36
N PRO A 763 -8.18 43.62 -30.07
CA PRO A 763 -8.91 42.75 -29.16
C PRO A 763 -8.92 41.30 -29.70
N VAL A 764 -8.72 40.34 -28.83
CA VAL A 764 -8.75 38.90 -29.22
C VAL A 764 -10.11 38.48 -29.72
N ASP A 765 -11.21 39.07 -29.21
CA ASP A 765 -12.59 38.81 -29.65
C ASP A 765 -12.80 39.05 -31.15
N THR A 766 -12.05 39.97 -31.77
CA THR A 766 -12.09 40.21 -33.22
C THR A 766 -11.54 39.04 -34.02
N LEU A 767 -10.61 38.29 -33.42
CA LEU A 767 -9.78 37.25 -34.07
C LEU A 767 -10.25 35.82 -33.79
N VAL A 768 -11.04 35.63 -32.71
CA VAL A 768 -11.47 34.30 -32.27
C VAL A 768 -12.98 34.22 -32.11
N THR A 769 -13.48 32.98 -32.19
CA THR A 769 -14.84 32.62 -31.82
C THR A 769 -14.77 31.59 -30.68
N CYS A 770 -15.48 31.89 -29.61
CA CYS A 770 -15.57 31.00 -28.45
C CYS A 770 -16.83 30.15 -28.53
N ARG A 771 -16.69 28.83 -28.28
CA ARG A 771 -17.83 27.90 -28.19
C ARG A 771 -17.65 27.03 -26.94
N GLU A 772 -18.71 26.90 -26.18
CA GLU A 772 -18.75 25.94 -25.08
C GLU A 772 -18.93 24.53 -25.61
N GLU A 773 -18.13 23.60 -25.12
CA GLU A 773 -18.25 22.17 -25.40
C GLU A 773 -17.93 21.38 -24.14
N LEU A 774 -18.32 20.11 -24.10
CA LEU A 774 -18.00 19.21 -23.02
C LEU A 774 -16.78 18.35 -23.39
N GLY A 775 -15.89 18.15 -22.45
CA GLY A 775 -14.67 17.38 -22.62
C GLY A 775 -14.25 16.60 -21.37
N PRO A 776 -13.20 15.78 -21.46
CA PRO A 776 -12.67 15.06 -20.31
C PRO A 776 -11.81 15.96 -19.42
N ARG A 777 -12.06 15.95 -18.12
CA ARG A 777 -11.18 16.59 -17.13
C ARG A 777 -9.82 15.88 -17.02
N SER A 778 -9.84 14.56 -17.12
CA SER A 778 -8.65 13.72 -17.01
C SER A 778 -8.66 12.60 -18.03
N CYS A 779 -7.51 12.35 -18.63
CA CYS A 779 -7.29 11.22 -19.51
C CYS A 779 -6.30 10.27 -18.85
N TYR A 780 -6.71 9.01 -18.71
CA TYR A 780 -5.86 7.96 -18.18
C TYR A 780 -5.45 7.02 -19.30
N ARG A 781 -4.17 6.61 -19.31
CA ARG A 781 -3.64 5.68 -20.29
C ARG A 781 -2.92 4.52 -19.65
N CYS A 782 -3.12 3.33 -20.18
CA CYS A 782 -2.41 2.12 -19.80
C CYS A 782 -1.75 1.55 -21.05
N ASN A 783 -0.42 1.42 -21.03
CA ASN A 783 0.36 0.96 -22.19
C ASN A 783 -0.01 1.70 -23.49
N GLN A 784 -0.13 3.05 -23.42
CA GLN A 784 -0.48 3.98 -24.50
C GLN A 784 -1.97 4.01 -24.94
N TYR A 785 -2.82 3.17 -24.38
CA TYR A 785 -4.26 3.14 -24.68
C TYR A 785 -5.06 3.84 -23.58
N LEU A 786 -6.12 4.54 -23.97
CA LEU A 786 -7.08 5.08 -23.00
C LEU A 786 -7.64 3.96 -22.14
N TYR A 787 -7.67 4.17 -20.82
CA TYR A 787 -8.27 3.22 -19.90
C TYR A 787 -9.05 3.90 -18.78
N CYS A 788 -9.96 3.17 -18.19
CA CYS A 788 -10.52 3.48 -16.90
C CYS A 788 -10.65 2.22 -16.04
N THR A 789 -10.76 2.41 -14.74
CA THR A 789 -11.06 1.34 -13.77
C THR A 789 -12.48 1.50 -13.26
N GLU A 790 -13.25 0.42 -13.38
CA GLU A 790 -14.55 0.27 -12.72
C GLU A 790 -14.44 -0.73 -11.58
N GLN A 791 -15.03 -0.38 -10.44
CA GLN A 791 -15.10 -1.27 -9.30
C GLN A 791 -16.52 -1.80 -9.15
N PHE A 792 -16.64 -3.10 -9.23
CA PHE A 792 -17.85 -3.85 -8.98
C PHE A 792 -17.83 -4.28 -7.51
N ILE A 793 -18.66 -3.65 -6.69
CA ILE A 793 -18.79 -3.94 -5.26
C ILE A 793 -19.96 -4.92 -5.12
N PRO A 794 -19.68 -6.19 -4.74
CA PRO A 794 -20.71 -7.20 -4.60
C PRO A 794 -21.55 -6.97 -3.34
N LYS A 795 -22.80 -7.46 -3.36
CA LYS A 795 -23.67 -7.48 -2.19
C LYS A 795 -23.06 -8.32 -1.06
N PRO A 796 -23.40 -8.03 0.20
CA PRO A 796 -22.98 -8.87 1.32
C PRO A 796 -23.38 -10.34 1.10
N GLY A 797 -22.40 -11.24 1.26
CA GLY A 797 -22.58 -12.68 1.05
C GLY A 797 -22.28 -13.21 -0.35
N VAL A 798 -22.03 -12.34 -1.33
CA VAL A 798 -21.53 -12.73 -2.66
C VAL A 798 -20.01 -12.88 -2.60
N SER A 799 -19.49 -14.00 -3.07
CA SER A 799 -18.03 -14.22 -3.09
C SER A 799 -17.35 -13.42 -4.20
N THR A 800 -16.07 -13.05 -3.99
CA THR A 800 -15.28 -12.37 -5.01
C THR A 800 -15.18 -13.20 -6.30
N SER A 801 -15.14 -14.52 -6.19
CA SER A 801 -15.09 -15.42 -7.35
C SER A 801 -16.35 -15.37 -8.20
N GLU A 802 -17.54 -15.40 -7.57
CA GLU A 802 -18.83 -15.27 -8.26
C GLU A 802 -18.97 -13.89 -8.91
N ALA A 803 -18.51 -12.85 -8.22
CA ALA A 803 -18.50 -11.50 -8.76
C ALA A 803 -17.59 -11.37 -9.99
N ILE A 804 -16.41 -12.00 -9.99
CA ILE A 804 -15.49 -12.03 -11.15
C ILE A 804 -16.13 -12.76 -12.34
N GLU A 805 -16.75 -13.91 -12.11
CA GLU A 805 -17.42 -14.69 -13.16
C GLU A 805 -18.56 -13.91 -13.79
N GLU A 806 -19.35 -13.22 -12.98
CA GLU A 806 -20.45 -12.38 -13.48
C GLU A 806 -19.94 -11.19 -14.30
N VAL A 807 -18.89 -10.50 -13.84
CA VAL A 807 -18.28 -9.39 -14.59
C VAL A 807 -17.70 -9.91 -15.92
N LEU A 808 -17.02 -11.06 -15.92
CA LEU A 808 -16.52 -11.70 -17.15
C LEU A 808 -17.65 -11.98 -18.12
N ARG A 809 -18.71 -12.60 -17.67
CA ARG A 809 -19.89 -12.93 -18.49
C ARG A 809 -20.48 -11.68 -19.14
N ILE A 810 -20.67 -10.61 -18.33
CA ILE A 810 -21.21 -9.35 -18.85
C ILE A 810 -20.25 -8.71 -19.86
N CYS A 811 -18.94 -8.74 -19.61
CA CYS A 811 -17.95 -8.22 -20.57
C CYS A 811 -17.95 -9.02 -21.88
N GLU A 812 -17.94 -10.36 -21.83
CA GLU A 812 -17.95 -11.21 -23.02
C GLU A 812 -19.23 -11.02 -23.85
N GLU A 813 -20.38 -10.83 -23.21
CA GLU A 813 -21.65 -10.68 -23.90
C GLU A 813 -21.91 -9.25 -24.43
N LYS A 814 -21.40 -8.23 -23.76
CA LYS A 814 -21.83 -6.84 -23.96
C LYS A 814 -20.75 -5.88 -24.42
N LEU A 815 -19.45 -6.18 -24.23
CA LEU A 815 -18.38 -5.24 -24.60
C LEU A 815 -18.31 -5.07 -26.12
N SER A 816 -18.25 -3.80 -26.59
CA SER A 816 -18.21 -3.50 -28.01
C SER A 816 -16.84 -3.87 -28.65
N PRO A 817 -16.79 -4.22 -29.92
CA PRO A 817 -15.53 -4.43 -30.65
C PRO A 817 -14.63 -3.20 -30.60
N GLY A 818 -13.32 -3.37 -30.43
CA GLY A 818 -12.34 -2.29 -30.26
C GLY A 818 -12.10 -1.88 -28.82
N PHE A 819 -12.77 -2.53 -27.88
CA PHE A 819 -12.52 -2.37 -26.44
C PHE A 819 -12.10 -3.71 -25.82
N LEU A 820 -11.24 -3.62 -24.81
CA LEU A 820 -10.81 -4.77 -24.01
C LEU A 820 -11.15 -4.55 -22.54
N ASN A 821 -11.41 -5.66 -21.88
CA ASN A 821 -11.38 -5.72 -20.43
C ASN A 821 -10.09 -6.39 -19.95
N ASP A 822 -9.49 -5.84 -18.91
CA ASP A 822 -8.35 -6.40 -18.18
C ASP A 822 -8.62 -6.24 -16.69
N TRP A 823 -7.75 -6.78 -15.86
CA TRP A 823 -7.93 -6.79 -14.42
C TRP A 823 -6.84 -5.98 -13.72
N SER A 824 -7.17 -5.45 -12.57
CA SER A 824 -6.24 -4.68 -11.76
C SER A 824 -6.28 -5.07 -10.28
N GLY A 825 -5.24 -4.70 -9.54
CA GLY A 825 -5.17 -4.89 -8.09
C GLY A 825 -5.32 -6.36 -7.65
N PHE A 826 -6.10 -6.57 -6.61
CA PHE A 826 -6.37 -7.90 -6.05
C PHE A 826 -7.04 -8.86 -7.03
N THR A 827 -7.91 -8.35 -7.91
CA THR A 827 -8.62 -9.17 -8.91
C THR A 827 -7.63 -9.80 -9.89
N TYR A 828 -6.66 -9.03 -10.38
CA TYR A 828 -5.60 -9.54 -11.26
C TYR A 828 -4.79 -10.66 -10.60
N GLU A 829 -4.36 -10.46 -9.35
CA GLU A 829 -3.58 -11.46 -8.62
C GLU A 829 -4.41 -12.72 -8.31
N SER A 830 -5.69 -12.56 -7.96
CA SER A 830 -6.60 -13.69 -7.71
C SER A 830 -6.81 -14.55 -8.95
N LEU A 831 -6.97 -13.94 -10.12
CA LEU A 831 -7.15 -14.66 -11.39
C LEU A 831 -5.88 -15.37 -11.84
N LYS A 832 -4.73 -14.72 -11.72
CA LYS A 832 -3.43 -15.30 -12.09
C LYS A 832 -3.11 -16.57 -11.31
N THR A 833 -3.58 -16.67 -10.08
CA THR A 833 -3.28 -17.79 -9.16
C THR A 833 -4.38 -18.84 -9.09
N ARG A 834 -5.55 -18.60 -9.69
CA ARG A 834 -6.75 -19.45 -9.59
C ARG A 834 -6.55 -20.90 -10.10
N GLY A 835 -5.58 -21.15 -10.98
CA GLY A 835 -5.26 -22.50 -11.51
C GLY A 835 -4.25 -23.28 -10.66
N ASP A 836 -3.36 -22.58 -9.96
CA ASP A 836 -2.17 -23.18 -9.34
C ASP A 836 -2.43 -23.70 -7.92
N GLU A 837 -3.44 -23.18 -7.22
CA GLU A 837 -3.71 -23.52 -5.81
C GLU A 837 -4.05 -25.00 -5.58
N GLY A 838 -4.92 -25.54 -6.41
CA GLY A 838 -5.30 -26.96 -6.34
C GLY A 838 -4.13 -27.89 -6.60
N LEU A 839 -3.29 -27.53 -7.58
CA LEU A 839 -2.06 -28.25 -7.90
C LEU A 839 -1.08 -28.23 -6.73
N LEU A 840 -0.87 -27.06 -6.11
CA LEU A 840 0.06 -26.89 -4.99
C LEU A 840 -0.36 -27.68 -3.76
N ILE A 841 -1.65 -27.65 -3.38
CA ILE A 841 -2.18 -28.46 -2.28
C ILE A 841 -2.01 -29.95 -2.59
N THR A 842 -2.32 -30.36 -3.81
CA THR A 842 -2.16 -31.75 -4.25
C THR A 842 -0.67 -32.19 -4.19
N LEU A 843 0.24 -31.34 -4.66
CA LEU A 843 1.68 -31.61 -4.61
C LEU A 843 2.20 -31.67 -3.17
N SER A 844 1.74 -30.77 -2.30
CA SER A 844 2.06 -30.79 -0.86
C SER A 844 1.63 -32.10 -0.18
N LEU A 845 0.40 -32.56 -0.47
CA LEU A 845 -0.11 -33.82 0.03
C LEU A 845 0.66 -35.02 -0.53
N LEU A 846 1.01 -34.99 -1.82
CA LEU A 846 1.78 -36.04 -2.48
C LEU A 846 3.17 -36.15 -1.86
N LEU A 847 3.87 -35.02 -1.67
CA LEU A 847 5.21 -35.05 -1.04
C LEU A 847 5.15 -35.57 0.41
N ALA A 848 4.17 -35.11 1.20
CA ALA A 848 3.95 -35.64 2.54
C ALA A 848 3.72 -37.16 2.52
N TYR A 849 2.90 -37.63 1.57
CA TYR A 849 2.62 -39.06 1.39
C TYR A 849 3.89 -39.85 0.99
N LEU A 850 4.68 -39.33 0.06
CA LEU A 850 5.92 -39.99 -0.38
C LEU A 850 6.94 -40.10 0.76
N VAL A 851 7.08 -39.06 1.61
CA VAL A 851 7.93 -39.15 2.81
C VAL A 851 7.44 -40.23 3.76
N LEU A 852 6.11 -40.36 3.95
CA LEU A 852 5.55 -41.43 4.76
C LEU A 852 5.82 -42.83 4.15
N VAL A 853 5.74 -42.98 2.81
CA VAL A 853 6.05 -44.25 2.10
C VAL A 853 7.50 -44.64 2.31
N VAL A 854 8.45 -43.69 2.17
CA VAL A 854 9.88 -43.91 2.38
C VAL A 854 10.15 -44.35 3.81
N TYR A 855 9.51 -43.73 4.80
CA TYR A 855 9.70 -44.08 6.21
C TYR A 855 9.07 -45.43 6.57
N MET A 856 7.85 -45.71 6.05
CA MET A 856 7.11 -46.93 6.41
C MET A 856 7.39 -48.12 5.49
N GLU A 857 8.08 -47.91 4.38
CA GLU A 857 8.37 -48.89 3.32
C GLU A 857 7.13 -49.61 2.76
N THR A 858 5.94 -48.99 2.95
CA THR A 858 4.65 -49.53 2.50
C THR A 858 3.67 -48.43 2.07
N TRP A 859 3.11 -48.53 0.87
CA TRP A 859 2.12 -47.62 0.35
C TRP A 859 0.83 -47.61 1.21
N ARG A 860 0.33 -48.80 1.57
CA ARG A 860 -0.86 -48.93 2.40
C ARG A 860 -0.71 -48.37 3.81
N GLY A 861 0.49 -48.53 4.40
CA GLY A 861 0.84 -47.97 5.70
C GLY A 861 0.84 -46.45 5.68
N ALA A 862 1.47 -45.84 4.68
CA ALA A 862 1.50 -44.41 4.51
C ALA A 862 0.09 -43.81 4.31
N PHE A 863 -0.74 -44.46 3.48
CA PHE A 863 -2.13 -44.05 3.28
C PHE A 863 -2.96 -44.10 4.59
N ARG A 864 -2.76 -45.13 5.39
CA ARG A 864 -3.40 -45.27 6.69
C ARG A 864 -3.06 -44.14 7.66
N VAL A 865 -1.80 -43.67 7.66
CA VAL A 865 -1.34 -42.54 8.50
C VAL A 865 -1.95 -41.21 8.02
N LEU A 866 -2.13 -41.04 6.72
CA LEU A 866 -2.68 -39.81 6.14
C LEU A 866 -4.22 -39.75 6.24
N LEU A 867 -4.92 -40.89 6.23
CA LEU A 867 -6.39 -40.96 6.19
C LEU A 867 -7.09 -40.16 7.31
N PRO A 868 -6.63 -40.15 8.58
CA PRO A 868 -7.25 -39.38 9.65
C PRO A 868 -7.19 -37.86 9.45
N SER A 869 -6.27 -37.34 8.62
CA SER A 869 -6.18 -35.89 8.35
C SER A 869 -7.40 -35.37 7.57
N VAL A 870 -8.20 -36.23 6.92
CA VAL A 870 -9.47 -35.85 6.31
C VAL A 870 -10.48 -35.33 7.37
N ALA A 871 -10.47 -35.90 8.56
CA ALA A 871 -11.30 -35.42 9.66
C ALA A 871 -10.86 -34.01 10.12
N SER A 872 -9.57 -33.68 10.03
CA SER A 872 -9.11 -32.33 10.35
C SER A 872 -9.56 -31.30 9.29
N VAL A 873 -9.55 -31.66 8.02
CA VAL A 873 -10.08 -30.82 6.94
C VAL A 873 -11.57 -30.55 7.14
N PHE A 874 -12.35 -31.59 7.42
CA PHE A 874 -13.77 -31.46 7.73
C PHE A 874 -14.00 -30.53 8.93
N GLY A 875 -13.27 -30.72 10.02
CA GLY A 875 -13.37 -29.88 11.21
C GLY A 875 -13.01 -28.41 10.95
N ALA A 876 -12.00 -28.16 10.13
CA ALA A 876 -11.60 -26.82 9.73
C ALA A 876 -12.72 -26.11 8.94
N MET A 877 -13.30 -26.79 7.93
CA MET A 877 -14.38 -26.23 7.11
C MET A 877 -15.64 -25.95 7.94
N MET A 878 -16.03 -26.90 8.81
CA MET A 878 -17.18 -26.72 9.71
C MET A 878 -16.97 -25.58 10.70
N ALA A 879 -15.76 -25.41 11.25
CA ALA A 879 -15.47 -24.33 12.19
C ALA A 879 -15.54 -22.96 11.52
N LEU A 880 -15.00 -22.82 10.31
CA LEU A 880 -15.12 -21.59 9.52
C LEU A 880 -16.60 -21.26 9.23
N TRP A 881 -17.37 -22.24 8.81
CA TRP A 881 -18.80 -22.05 8.52
C TRP A 881 -19.60 -21.63 9.75
N VAL A 882 -19.39 -22.30 10.90
CA VAL A 882 -20.08 -21.99 12.16
C VAL A 882 -19.66 -20.61 12.69
N ALA A 883 -18.40 -20.26 12.57
CA ALA A 883 -17.87 -18.97 13.00
C ALA A 883 -18.24 -17.81 12.04
N GLY A 884 -18.77 -18.10 10.85
CA GLY A 884 -19.06 -17.10 9.82
C GLY A 884 -17.81 -16.41 9.27
N VAL A 885 -16.66 -17.10 9.29
CA VAL A 885 -15.38 -16.56 8.82
C VAL A 885 -15.12 -16.99 7.39
N SER A 886 -14.69 -16.04 6.54
CA SER A 886 -14.36 -16.30 5.14
C SER A 886 -13.15 -17.22 4.97
N PHE A 887 -13.16 -18.01 3.88
CA PHE A 887 -12.02 -18.82 3.48
C PHE A 887 -10.97 -17.97 2.77
N SER A 888 -9.97 -17.57 3.52
CA SER A 888 -8.93 -16.65 3.08
C SER A 888 -7.60 -17.34 2.77
N VAL A 889 -6.63 -16.59 2.26
CA VAL A 889 -5.23 -17.03 2.11
C VAL A 889 -4.70 -17.63 3.42
N PHE A 890 -5.04 -17.05 4.59
CA PHE A 890 -4.60 -17.56 5.89
C PHE A 890 -5.21 -18.94 6.22
N SER A 891 -6.49 -19.15 5.88
CA SER A 891 -7.15 -20.46 6.03
C SER A 891 -6.52 -21.52 5.12
N ARG A 892 -6.12 -21.15 3.90
CA ARG A 892 -5.44 -22.05 2.95
C ARG A 892 -4.11 -22.56 3.51
N TYR A 893 -3.29 -21.63 4.06
CA TYR A 893 -2.05 -22.00 4.75
C TYR A 893 -2.30 -22.92 5.92
N ALA A 894 -3.27 -22.54 6.77
CA ALA A 894 -3.64 -23.34 7.93
C ALA A 894 -4.04 -24.76 7.53
N LEU A 895 -4.76 -24.91 6.41
CA LEU A 895 -5.22 -26.22 5.93
C LEU A 895 -4.05 -27.16 5.54
N VAL A 896 -3.10 -26.66 4.75
CA VAL A 896 -1.91 -27.46 4.37
C VAL A 896 -1.10 -27.86 5.59
N MET A 897 -0.88 -26.92 6.51
CA MET A 897 -0.18 -27.19 7.76
C MET A 897 -0.92 -28.17 8.66
N LEU A 898 -2.23 -28.04 8.74
CA LEU A 898 -3.10 -28.89 9.52
C LEU A 898 -3.00 -30.34 9.03
N VAL A 899 -3.07 -30.56 7.72
CA VAL A 899 -2.95 -31.90 7.14
C VAL A 899 -1.56 -32.49 7.39
N ALA A 900 -0.50 -31.72 7.16
CA ALA A 900 0.87 -32.16 7.38
C ALA A 900 1.16 -32.49 8.86
N SER A 901 0.73 -31.61 9.77
CA SER A 901 0.95 -31.78 11.21
C SER A 901 0.11 -32.91 11.80
N THR A 902 -1.14 -33.11 11.35
CA THR A 902 -1.98 -34.21 11.80
C THR A 902 -1.48 -35.56 11.28
N ALA A 903 -0.97 -35.62 10.04
CA ALA A 903 -0.27 -36.81 9.52
C ALA A 903 0.98 -37.12 10.34
N ALA A 904 1.80 -36.12 10.66
CA ALA A 904 2.97 -36.26 11.51
C ALA A 904 2.61 -36.70 12.94
N MET A 905 1.55 -36.13 13.53
CA MET A 905 1.03 -36.55 14.84
C MET A 905 0.51 -37.98 14.82
N SER A 906 -0.18 -38.39 13.74
CA SER A 906 -0.64 -39.76 13.52
C SER A 906 0.53 -40.76 13.45
N LEU A 907 1.61 -40.40 12.77
CA LEU A 907 2.85 -41.20 12.70
C LEU A 907 3.49 -41.40 14.07
N VAL A 908 3.62 -40.33 14.85
CA VAL A 908 4.25 -40.35 16.18
C VAL A 908 3.37 -41.09 17.21
N ALA A 909 2.04 -40.86 17.18
CA ALA A 909 1.10 -41.43 18.11
C ALA A 909 0.76 -42.94 17.81
N GLY A 910 0.89 -43.39 16.56
CA GLY A 910 0.46 -44.71 16.09
C GLY A 910 1.05 -45.93 16.77
N ARG A 911 2.07 -45.74 17.60
CA ARG A 911 2.68 -46.78 18.44
C ARG A 911 2.07 -46.94 19.84
N SER A 912 1.06 -46.11 20.20
CA SER A 912 0.44 -46.22 21.52
C SER A 912 -0.85 -47.06 21.45
N PRO A 913 -1.03 -48.08 22.25
CA PRO A 913 -2.29 -48.88 22.28
C PRO A 913 -3.46 -48.14 22.92
N ASN A 914 -3.25 -46.98 23.52
CA ASN A 914 -4.27 -46.26 24.28
C ASN A 914 -4.86 -45.09 23.48
N PRO A 915 -6.18 -45.08 23.12
CA PRO A 915 -6.83 -44.06 22.32
C PRO A 915 -6.80 -42.67 22.95
N VAL A 916 -6.82 -42.59 24.29
CA VAL A 916 -6.73 -41.27 24.98
C VAL A 916 -5.38 -40.59 24.74
N LYS A 917 -4.31 -41.39 24.55
CA LYS A 917 -2.98 -40.84 24.22
C LYS A 917 -2.87 -40.36 22.78
N HIS A 918 -3.67 -40.88 21.86
CA HIS A 918 -3.74 -40.40 20.48
C HIS A 918 -4.44 -39.04 20.39
N ALA A 919 -5.47 -38.82 21.22
CA ALA A 919 -6.19 -37.54 21.26
C ALA A 919 -5.42 -36.41 21.95
N PHE A 920 -4.39 -36.73 22.76
CA PHE A 920 -3.68 -35.72 23.57
C PHE A 920 -2.91 -34.71 22.70
N LEU A 921 -2.14 -35.16 21.71
CA LEU A 921 -1.36 -34.28 20.86
C LEU A 921 -2.23 -33.30 20.05
N PRO A 922 -3.27 -33.75 19.34
CA PRO A 922 -4.15 -32.82 18.61
C PRO A 922 -4.98 -31.93 19.54
N LEU A 923 -5.36 -32.39 20.74
CA LEU A 923 -6.02 -31.54 21.73
C LEU A 923 -5.10 -30.43 22.23
N LEU A 924 -3.83 -30.74 22.51
CA LEU A 924 -2.81 -29.73 22.85
C LEU A 924 -2.68 -28.71 21.72
N ALA A 925 -2.64 -29.17 20.47
CA ALA A 925 -2.56 -28.31 19.30
C ALA A 925 -3.82 -27.43 19.12
N ALA A 926 -5.01 -27.99 19.35
CA ALA A 926 -6.25 -27.22 19.31
C ALA A 926 -6.24 -26.08 20.35
N LEU A 927 -5.84 -26.38 21.58
CA LEU A 927 -5.78 -25.40 22.65
C LEU A 927 -4.72 -24.31 22.39
N THR A 928 -3.60 -24.60 21.73
CA THR A 928 -2.61 -23.60 21.33
C THR A 928 -3.13 -22.65 20.23
N ALA A 929 -4.05 -23.10 19.39
CA ALA A 929 -4.68 -22.29 18.36
C ALA A 929 -5.82 -21.41 18.89
N LEU A 930 -6.31 -21.66 20.10
CA LEU A 930 -7.47 -20.97 20.68
C LEU A 930 -7.27 -19.45 20.81
N PRO A 931 -6.12 -18.93 21.30
CA PRO A 931 -5.91 -17.49 21.40
C PRO A 931 -6.01 -16.76 20.05
N LEU A 932 -5.62 -17.41 18.95
CA LEU A 932 -5.80 -16.87 17.61
C LEU A 932 -7.27 -16.86 17.18
N ALA A 933 -8.01 -17.92 17.48
CA ALA A 933 -9.41 -18.04 17.09
C ALA A 933 -10.30 -16.98 17.75
N PHE A 934 -9.91 -16.49 18.93
CA PHE A 934 -10.62 -15.47 19.70
C PHE A 934 -9.90 -14.13 19.74
N ALA A 935 -8.94 -13.91 18.85
CA ALA A 935 -8.24 -12.63 18.75
C ALA A 935 -9.23 -11.50 18.43
N SER A 936 -9.01 -10.31 19.01
CA SER A 936 -9.82 -9.11 18.81
C SER A 936 -8.94 -7.87 18.69
N GLY A 937 -9.41 -6.85 17.99
CA GLY A 937 -8.67 -5.60 17.76
C GLY A 937 -7.91 -5.59 16.43
N ALA A 938 -6.84 -4.79 16.36
CA ALA A 938 -6.02 -4.65 15.16
C ALA A 938 -5.36 -5.99 14.76
N GLY A 939 -5.43 -6.38 13.48
CA GLY A 939 -4.85 -7.61 12.94
C GLY A 939 -5.61 -8.88 13.34
N SER A 940 -6.84 -8.75 13.85
CA SER A 940 -7.59 -9.90 14.36
C SER A 940 -8.25 -10.75 13.27
N ALA A 941 -8.62 -10.19 12.12
CA ALA A 941 -9.34 -10.92 11.09
C ALA A 941 -8.48 -12.04 10.48
N GLY A 942 -7.21 -11.74 10.17
CA GLY A 942 -6.24 -12.74 9.72
C GLY A 942 -5.93 -13.79 10.80
N SER A 943 -5.76 -13.35 12.05
CA SER A 943 -5.56 -14.23 13.22
C SER A 943 -6.74 -15.18 13.42
N CYS A 944 -7.97 -14.66 13.38
CA CYS A 944 -9.19 -15.46 13.54
C CYS A 944 -9.33 -16.48 12.40
N SER A 945 -9.11 -16.08 11.16
CA SER A 945 -9.19 -16.97 10.00
C SER A 945 -8.25 -18.18 10.13
N LEU A 946 -6.99 -17.92 10.49
CA LEU A 946 -6.00 -18.96 10.75
C LEU A 946 -6.36 -19.80 12.00
N GLY A 947 -6.69 -19.11 13.09
CA GLY A 947 -6.96 -19.75 14.41
C GLY A 947 -8.16 -20.66 14.39
N VAL A 948 -9.29 -20.22 13.80
CA VAL A 948 -10.52 -21.01 13.66
C VAL A 948 -10.28 -22.26 12.83
N THR A 949 -9.52 -22.12 11.71
CA THR A 949 -9.15 -23.23 10.83
C THR A 949 -8.35 -24.29 11.59
N LEU A 950 -7.29 -23.88 12.30
CA LEU A 950 -6.43 -24.78 13.07
C LEU A 950 -7.18 -25.40 14.26
N PHE A 951 -7.89 -24.59 15.04
CA PHE A 951 -8.64 -25.04 16.20
C PHE A 951 -9.69 -26.09 15.81
N GLY A 952 -10.54 -25.78 14.82
CA GLY A 952 -11.58 -26.68 14.36
C GLY A 952 -11.02 -27.98 13.81
N GLY A 953 -9.96 -27.90 13.02
CA GLY A 953 -9.32 -29.08 12.44
C GLY A 953 -8.65 -29.98 13.48
N TYR A 954 -7.87 -29.42 14.40
CA TYR A 954 -7.24 -30.21 15.47
C TYR A 954 -8.27 -30.80 16.44
N LEU A 955 -9.33 -30.05 16.75
CA LEU A 955 -10.42 -30.53 17.62
C LEU A 955 -11.16 -31.73 17.01
N ALA A 956 -11.55 -31.63 15.74
CA ALA A 956 -12.21 -32.74 15.03
C ALA A 956 -11.31 -33.97 14.94
N TYR A 957 -10.03 -33.78 14.65
CA TYR A 957 -9.05 -34.87 14.66
C TYR A 957 -8.90 -35.48 16.06
N ALA A 958 -8.89 -34.68 17.13
CA ALA A 958 -8.81 -35.17 18.51
C ALA A 958 -10.06 -36.02 18.87
N ILE A 959 -11.26 -35.55 18.50
CA ILE A 959 -12.52 -36.28 18.71
C ILE A 959 -12.48 -37.62 17.97
N CYS A 960 -12.15 -37.61 16.69
CA CYS A 960 -12.06 -38.83 15.89
C CYS A 960 -11.04 -39.83 16.45
N SER A 961 -9.90 -39.37 16.93
CA SER A 961 -8.84 -40.23 17.51
C SER A 961 -9.19 -40.77 18.89
N ALA A 962 -10.12 -40.12 19.65
CA ALA A 962 -10.57 -40.56 20.97
C ALA A 962 -11.64 -41.68 20.90
N VAL A 963 -12.39 -41.85 19.82
CA VAL A 963 -13.44 -42.80 19.67
C VAL A 963 -12.90 -44.22 19.46
N LYS A 964 -13.05 -45.09 20.45
CA LYS A 964 -12.51 -46.46 20.46
C LYS A 964 -12.97 -47.37 19.29
N LYS A 965 -14.10 -47.11 18.66
CA LYS A 965 -14.63 -47.86 17.51
C LYS A 965 -13.92 -47.59 16.20
N TRP A 966 -13.15 -46.52 16.16
CA TRP A 966 -12.46 -46.04 14.97
C TRP A 966 -11.00 -46.52 15.00
N LYS A 967 -10.82 -47.80 14.69
CA LYS A 967 -9.49 -48.36 14.48
C LYS A 967 -8.92 -47.87 13.14
N PHE A 968 -8.56 -46.63 13.05
CA PHE A 968 -7.69 -46.16 11.98
C PHE A 968 -6.24 -46.69 12.15
N HIS A 969 -5.93 -47.26 13.34
CA HIS A 969 -4.61 -47.76 13.70
C HIS A 969 -4.58 -49.29 13.81
#